data_06024479cb4c112ec480e7c17b6d70ee
#
_entry.id   06024479cb4c112ec480e7c17b6d70ee
#
_cell.length_a   1.000
_cell.length_b   1.000
_cell.length_c   1.000
_cell.angle_alpha   90.00
_cell.angle_beta   90.00
_cell.angle_gamma   90.00
#
_symmetry.space_group_name_H-M   'P 1'
#
loop_
_entity.id
_entity.type
_entity.pdbx_description
1 polymer ?
#
loop_
_entity_poly.entity_id
_entity_poly.type
_entity_poly.pdbx_seq_one_letter_code
_entity_poly.pdbx_strand_id
1 'polypeptide(L)'
;MIRTLQNTIKQDKECFAVPKSVQDTIPIQRLWPDGVFQFGSKYSRTLRFSDINYAIASKEDKTAMFLSYSELLNALDTGSTTKLTINNKRVDRENVARDILLPRRDDFLDGYRAEYNTMLMDKATGAANSVVQERYLTLSVHRKSAEEARAFFDRAVHDVSAHLHHLDSHCEELDAVGRLRVLHDFYRPGEESGFRLDLQERMRKGHSFKDTICPDSLEFRKDHFIMGDKYGRVLFLKEYASYIKDSMIHELTALDRDLMLSIDIIPVPTDEAVRELQSRLLGVETNVTNWQRRQNSNNNFSAVVPYDLEQQRKETREMLDDLTTRDQRMLFAVVTLVHLADSKEELDSDTEALQSTARKHLCQLATLNWQQADGLVTALPLGLRRISALRTLTTEALAVLMPFKAQEIQHQGGVYYGQNTISKNLILANRKELLNGNGFVLGVSGSGKSFTAKREMVGLALSTEDDIIVIDPESEYRPLIEGLGGEVVSISATSSNHINAMDMEQGYGDGENPVVLKSEFILSLCEQLMGAGKLSAKEKSIIDRCTALCYQDYIRGGWTGTPPTLRDFHAELLRQPEAEARDVALAIELFTEGSLNTFAKPTNVNTSARILCYDIRDLGKQLLPVGMLVVLDSVFNRIVCNRALGRNTWVYIDEIYLLFQHEYSANFLFTLWKRVRKYGACCTGITQNVDDLLQSHTARTMLANSEFLVMLNQAATDREELAKLLNISDNQLSYITNVDSGRGLIKCGSTIVPFVDHFPKNKLYQLMTTKPADLNAA
;
A
#
# COMPACT_ATOMS: atom_id res chain seq x y z
N MET A 1 -44.54 1.25 16.35
CA MET A 1 -43.61 1.10 15.20
C MET A 1 -42.97 2.46 14.96
N ILE A 2 -41.66 2.54 14.94
CA ILE A 2 -40.91 3.78 14.80
C ILE A 2 -41.32 4.50 13.52
N ARG A 3 -41.56 5.81 13.61
CA ARG A 3 -42.01 6.64 12.47
C ARG A 3 -41.00 6.61 11.31
N THR A 4 -39.72 6.64 11.65
CA THR A 4 -38.64 6.50 10.68
C THR A 4 -38.73 5.17 9.91
N LEU A 5 -38.98 4.05 10.59
CA LEU A 5 -39.16 2.74 9.96
C LEU A 5 -40.40 2.71 9.04
N GLN A 6 -41.51 3.28 9.47
CA GLN A 6 -42.74 3.36 8.65
C GLN A 6 -42.52 4.19 7.39
N ASN A 7 -41.84 5.34 7.52
CA ASN A 7 -41.53 6.21 6.39
C ASN A 7 -40.57 5.51 5.42
N THR A 8 -39.50 4.86 5.93
CA THR A 8 -38.54 4.15 5.12
C THR A 8 -39.19 3.00 4.34
N ILE A 9 -40.04 2.20 4.99
CA ILE A 9 -40.77 1.11 4.31
C ILE A 9 -41.74 1.66 3.25
N LYS A 10 -42.39 2.78 3.51
CA LYS A 10 -43.31 3.41 2.54
C LYS A 10 -42.55 4.01 1.35
N GLN A 11 -41.43 4.65 1.60
CA GLN A 11 -40.63 5.30 0.56
C GLN A 11 -39.94 4.28 -0.39
N ASP A 12 -39.52 3.12 0.14
CA ASP A 12 -38.87 2.06 -0.66
C ASP A 12 -39.89 1.15 -1.38
N LYS A 13 -41.19 1.28 -1.11
CA LYS A 13 -42.26 0.62 -1.87
C LYS A 13 -42.49 1.34 -3.19
N GLU A 14 -41.66 1.04 -4.19
CA GLU A 14 -41.96 1.37 -5.58
C GLU A 14 -43.07 0.46 -6.12
N CYS A 15 -43.90 0.98 -7.03
CA CYS A 15 -44.87 0.14 -7.73
C CYS A 15 -44.13 -0.96 -8.49
N PHE A 16 -44.39 -2.20 -8.15
CA PHE A 16 -43.87 -3.34 -8.90
C PHE A 16 -44.40 -3.28 -10.33
N ALA A 17 -43.48 -3.15 -11.28
CA ALA A 17 -43.78 -3.31 -12.68
C ALA A 17 -42.95 -4.51 -13.20
N VAL A 18 -43.63 -5.41 -13.95
CA VAL A 18 -42.93 -6.52 -14.58
C VAL A 18 -41.97 -5.97 -15.64
N PRO A 19 -40.64 -6.20 -15.53
CA PRO A 19 -39.68 -5.73 -16.51
C PRO A 19 -40.01 -6.32 -17.90
N LYS A 20 -40.05 -5.49 -18.93
CA LYS A 20 -40.26 -5.91 -20.31
C LYS A 20 -38.96 -6.19 -21.06
N SER A 21 -37.84 -5.67 -20.53
CA SER A 21 -36.48 -5.83 -21.03
C SER A 21 -35.50 -5.97 -19.89
N VAL A 22 -34.29 -6.43 -20.17
CA VAL A 22 -33.21 -6.48 -19.18
C VAL A 22 -32.86 -5.08 -18.68
N GLN A 23 -32.93 -4.05 -19.53
CA GLN A 23 -32.71 -2.67 -19.14
C GLN A 23 -33.68 -2.18 -18.06
N ASP A 24 -34.93 -2.68 -18.06
CA ASP A 24 -35.94 -2.31 -17.06
C ASP A 24 -35.64 -2.87 -15.68
N THR A 25 -34.79 -3.90 -15.61
CA THR A 25 -34.33 -4.47 -14.31
C THR A 25 -33.34 -3.56 -13.60
N ILE A 26 -32.68 -2.64 -14.33
CA ILE A 26 -31.74 -1.66 -13.79
C ILE A 26 -32.54 -0.40 -13.41
N PRO A 27 -32.69 -0.09 -12.12
CA PRO A 27 -33.65 0.94 -11.65
C PRO A 27 -33.17 2.38 -11.84
N ILE A 28 -31.99 2.62 -12.42
CA ILE A 28 -31.44 3.95 -12.63
C ILE A 28 -32.28 4.69 -13.68
N GLN A 29 -32.90 5.81 -13.31
CA GLN A 29 -33.71 6.62 -14.22
C GLN A 29 -32.89 7.73 -14.89
N ARG A 30 -32.05 8.42 -14.11
CA ARG A 30 -31.15 9.48 -14.60
C ARG A 30 -29.82 9.40 -13.89
N LEU A 31 -28.78 9.89 -14.56
CA LEU A 31 -27.44 10.03 -14.00
C LEU A 31 -26.87 11.40 -14.41
N TRP A 32 -25.93 11.89 -13.62
CA TRP A 32 -25.17 13.11 -13.90
C TRP A 32 -23.66 12.80 -13.91
N PRO A 33 -22.86 13.61 -14.63
CA PRO A 33 -21.41 13.38 -14.72
C PRO A 33 -20.68 13.31 -13.37
N ASP A 34 -21.19 14.06 -12.37
CA ASP A 34 -20.69 14.09 -10.98
C ASP A 34 -21.00 12.81 -10.17
N GLY A 35 -21.48 11.76 -10.82
CA GLY A 35 -21.77 10.49 -10.18
C GLY A 35 -23.09 10.42 -9.41
N VAL A 36 -23.94 11.43 -9.45
CA VAL A 36 -25.29 11.36 -8.84
C VAL A 36 -26.20 10.49 -9.70
N PHE A 37 -26.83 9.48 -9.10
CA PHE A 37 -27.86 8.65 -9.71
C PHE A 37 -29.24 8.96 -9.13
N GLN A 38 -30.29 8.90 -9.95
CA GLN A 38 -31.67 9.13 -9.56
C GLN A 38 -32.53 7.88 -9.73
N PHE A 39 -33.36 7.63 -8.72
CA PHE A 39 -34.34 6.55 -8.63
C PHE A 39 -35.65 7.13 -8.14
N GLY A 40 -36.54 7.58 -9.04
CA GLY A 40 -37.72 8.32 -8.61
C GLY A 40 -37.38 9.60 -7.86
N SER A 41 -37.80 9.71 -6.59
CA SER A 41 -37.46 10.82 -5.69
C SER A 41 -36.18 10.59 -4.88
N LYS A 42 -35.54 9.44 -5.01
CA LYS A 42 -34.32 9.08 -4.29
C LYS A 42 -33.10 9.35 -5.16
N TYR A 43 -32.07 9.93 -4.56
CA TYR A 43 -30.78 10.21 -5.18
C TYR A 43 -29.69 9.47 -4.42
N SER A 44 -28.63 9.07 -5.10
CA SER A 44 -27.45 8.45 -4.46
C SER A 44 -26.14 8.93 -5.04
N ARG A 45 -25.10 8.94 -4.20
CA ARG A 45 -23.70 9.21 -4.54
C ARG A 45 -22.82 8.13 -3.89
N THR A 46 -21.77 7.72 -4.55
CA THR A 46 -20.90 6.62 -4.09
C THR A 46 -19.46 7.10 -3.95
N LEU A 47 -18.83 6.71 -2.84
CA LEU A 47 -17.41 6.90 -2.55
C LEU A 47 -16.72 5.55 -2.62
N ARG A 48 -15.49 5.53 -3.11
CA ARG A 48 -14.56 4.41 -2.96
C ARG A 48 -13.59 4.74 -1.84
N PHE A 49 -13.30 3.79 -0.96
CA PHE A 49 -12.35 4.00 0.14
C PHE A 49 -11.38 2.81 0.27
N SER A 50 -10.17 3.11 0.78
CA SER A 50 -9.11 2.12 0.93
C SER A 50 -9.27 1.30 2.21
N ASP A 51 -8.62 0.13 2.24
CA ASP A 51 -8.48 -0.69 3.45
C ASP A 51 -7.49 -0.08 4.43
N ILE A 52 -7.55 -0.50 5.69
CA ILE A 52 -6.58 -0.17 6.74
C ILE A 52 -5.99 -1.45 7.34
N ASN A 53 -4.85 -1.34 8.01
CA ASN A 53 -4.13 -2.50 8.59
C ASN A 53 -4.74 -3.00 9.91
N TYR A 54 -6.05 -3.28 9.93
CA TYR A 54 -6.75 -3.73 11.12
C TYR A 54 -6.27 -5.10 11.61
N ALA A 55 -6.04 -6.08 10.72
CA ALA A 55 -5.70 -7.44 11.11
C ALA A 55 -4.39 -7.56 11.90
N ILE A 56 -3.40 -6.72 11.56
CA ILE A 56 -2.05 -6.72 12.15
C ILE A 56 -1.83 -5.64 13.21
N ALA A 57 -2.83 -4.80 13.46
CA ALA A 57 -2.74 -3.75 14.46
C ALA A 57 -2.60 -4.32 15.89
N SER A 58 -2.03 -3.55 16.82
CA SER A 58 -2.00 -3.88 18.25
C SER A 58 -3.41 -3.95 18.82
N LYS A 59 -3.57 -4.49 20.02
CA LYS A 59 -4.88 -4.52 20.67
C LYS A 59 -5.39 -3.13 20.97
N GLU A 60 -4.51 -2.22 21.37
CA GLU A 60 -4.81 -0.82 21.63
C GLU A 60 -5.23 -0.11 20.35
N ASP A 61 -4.48 -0.28 19.25
CA ASP A 61 -4.80 0.30 17.95
C ASP A 61 -6.11 -0.23 17.39
N LYS A 62 -6.37 -1.53 17.51
CA LYS A 62 -7.65 -2.13 17.12
C LYS A 62 -8.82 -1.51 17.87
N THR A 63 -8.64 -1.25 19.17
CA THR A 63 -9.66 -0.58 19.97
C THR A 63 -9.86 0.87 19.53
N ALA A 64 -8.77 1.61 19.24
CA ALA A 64 -8.84 2.96 18.72
C ALA A 64 -9.52 3.01 17.33
N MET A 65 -9.14 2.12 16.41
CA MET A 65 -9.78 1.99 15.08
C MET A 65 -11.26 1.66 15.20
N PHE A 66 -11.63 0.76 16.13
CA PHE A 66 -13.02 0.39 16.39
C PHE A 66 -13.83 1.60 16.90
N LEU A 67 -13.29 2.39 17.82
CA LEU A 67 -13.92 3.59 18.32
C LEU A 67 -14.07 4.65 17.23
N SER A 68 -13.03 4.91 16.45
CA SER A 68 -13.10 5.88 15.34
C SER A 68 -14.10 5.44 14.26
N TYR A 69 -14.22 4.13 14.00
CA TYR A 69 -15.25 3.62 13.10
C TYR A 69 -16.65 3.76 13.69
N SER A 70 -16.80 3.59 14.99
CA SER A 70 -18.06 3.85 15.72
C SER A 70 -18.47 5.32 15.64
N GLU A 71 -17.52 6.26 15.74
CA GLU A 71 -17.75 7.68 15.54
C GLU A 71 -18.24 8.00 14.12
N LEU A 72 -17.65 7.37 13.10
CA LEU A 72 -18.14 7.49 11.72
C LEU A 72 -19.61 7.04 11.61
N LEU A 73 -19.96 5.90 12.22
CA LEU A 73 -21.35 5.42 12.23
C LEU A 73 -22.31 6.38 12.97
N ASN A 74 -21.84 6.98 14.06
CA ASN A 74 -22.58 8.00 14.81
C ASN A 74 -22.74 9.32 14.04
N ALA A 75 -21.81 9.65 13.14
CA ALA A 75 -21.88 10.85 12.30
C ALA A 75 -22.88 10.74 11.13
N LEU A 76 -23.39 9.54 10.82
CA LEU A 76 -24.33 9.34 9.72
C LEU A 76 -25.63 10.12 9.93
N ASP A 77 -26.09 10.81 8.89
CA ASP A 77 -27.30 11.65 8.92
C ASP A 77 -28.57 10.79 9.04
N THR A 78 -29.46 11.14 9.98
CA THR A 78 -30.73 10.44 10.24
C THR A 78 -31.77 10.57 9.13
N GLY A 79 -31.56 11.49 8.18
CA GLY A 79 -32.45 11.71 7.02
C GLY A 79 -31.98 10.95 5.76
N SER A 80 -30.91 10.17 5.87
CA SER A 80 -30.30 9.44 4.76
C SER A 80 -30.21 7.93 5.03
N THR A 81 -29.93 7.18 3.98
CA THR A 81 -29.53 5.76 4.09
C THR A 81 -28.10 5.63 3.57
N THR A 82 -27.27 4.99 4.34
CA THR A 82 -25.87 4.67 3.94
C THR A 82 -25.77 3.20 3.64
N LYS A 83 -25.16 2.86 2.52
CA LYS A 83 -24.86 1.48 2.12
C LYS A 83 -23.36 1.29 2.05
N LEU A 84 -22.84 0.40 2.88
CA LEU A 84 -21.47 -0.11 2.79
C LEU A 84 -21.47 -1.33 1.88
N THR A 85 -20.59 -1.37 0.88
CA THR A 85 -20.45 -2.52 -0.02
C THR A 85 -19.00 -2.96 -0.10
N ILE A 86 -18.76 -4.24 0.12
CA ILE A 86 -17.49 -4.91 -0.17
C ILE A 86 -17.69 -5.68 -1.46
N ASN A 87 -16.91 -5.36 -2.46
CA ASN A 87 -16.95 -5.97 -3.79
C ASN A 87 -15.70 -6.83 -4.00
N ASN A 88 -15.89 -8.13 -4.06
CA ASN A 88 -14.86 -9.06 -4.52
C ASN A 88 -14.98 -9.16 -6.03
N LYS A 89 -13.91 -8.84 -6.72
CA LYS A 89 -13.80 -8.93 -8.16
C LYS A 89 -12.72 -9.93 -8.51
N ARG A 90 -13.07 -10.96 -9.27
CA ARG A 90 -12.08 -11.89 -9.81
C ARG A 90 -11.12 -11.14 -10.72
N VAL A 91 -9.85 -11.41 -10.52
CA VAL A 91 -8.80 -10.83 -11.38
C VAL A 91 -8.83 -11.59 -12.70
N ASP A 92 -9.27 -10.93 -13.76
CA ASP A 92 -9.21 -11.49 -15.10
C ASP A 92 -7.75 -11.66 -15.55
N ARG A 93 -7.42 -12.87 -16.04
CA ARG A 93 -6.06 -13.21 -16.49
C ARG A 93 -5.57 -12.29 -17.62
N GLU A 94 -6.46 -11.85 -18.51
CA GLU A 94 -6.10 -10.97 -19.62
C GLU A 94 -5.79 -9.55 -19.15
N ASN A 95 -6.54 -9.04 -18.17
CA ASN A 95 -6.27 -7.74 -17.54
C ASN A 95 -4.96 -7.78 -16.75
N VAL A 96 -4.73 -8.82 -15.96
CA VAL A 96 -3.44 -9.03 -15.24
C VAL A 96 -2.30 -9.10 -16.24
N ALA A 97 -2.46 -9.85 -17.31
CA ALA A 97 -1.43 -9.96 -18.35
C ALA A 97 -1.09 -8.59 -18.94
N ARG A 98 -2.10 -7.76 -19.24
CA ARG A 98 -1.90 -6.42 -19.79
C ARG A 98 -1.29 -5.43 -18.81
N ASP A 99 -1.70 -5.48 -17.54
CA ASP A 99 -1.36 -4.45 -16.55
C ASP A 99 -0.07 -4.77 -15.77
N ILE A 100 0.31 -6.05 -15.68
CA ILE A 100 1.45 -6.50 -14.85
C ILE A 100 2.60 -7.06 -15.69
N LEU A 101 2.33 -7.70 -16.84
CA LEU A 101 3.37 -8.34 -17.63
C LEU A 101 4.24 -7.33 -18.38
N LEU A 102 5.53 -7.64 -18.43
CA LEU A 102 6.50 -6.83 -19.15
C LEU A 102 6.41 -7.10 -20.66
N PRO A 103 6.31 -6.07 -21.52
CA PRO A 103 6.31 -6.24 -22.97
C PRO A 103 7.67 -6.69 -23.47
N ARG A 104 7.69 -7.44 -24.58
CA ARG A 104 8.93 -7.73 -25.30
C ARG A 104 9.48 -6.47 -25.94
N ARG A 105 10.82 -6.38 -25.98
CA ARG A 105 11.54 -5.22 -26.51
C ARG A 105 12.52 -5.58 -27.64
N ASP A 106 12.55 -6.85 -28.06
CA ASP A 106 13.42 -7.42 -29.08
C ASP A 106 14.93 -7.22 -28.74
N ASP A 107 15.26 -7.36 -27.45
CA ASP A 107 16.61 -7.30 -26.91
C ASP A 107 17.02 -8.62 -26.24
N PHE A 108 18.31 -8.74 -25.84
CA PHE A 108 18.84 -9.94 -25.21
C PHE A 108 18.21 -10.28 -23.84
N LEU A 109 17.49 -9.35 -23.20
CA LEU A 109 16.81 -9.55 -21.93
C LEU A 109 15.42 -10.20 -22.09
N ASP A 110 14.92 -10.40 -23.31
CA ASP A 110 13.58 -10.95 -23.54
C ASP A 110 13.41 -12.37 -23.01
N GLY A 111 14.49 -13.16 -22.96
CA GLY A 111 14.47 -14.46 -22.29
C GLY A 111 14.19 -14.35 -20.79
N TYR A 112 14.78 -13.37 -20.13
CA TYR A 112 14.52 -13.08 -18.72
C TYR A 112 13.16 -12.45 -18.48
N ARG A 113 12.67 -11.59 -19.40
CA ARG A 113 11.28 -11.06 -19.33
C ARG A 113 10.26 -12.19 -19.41
N ALA A 114 10.48 -13.18 -20.27
CA ALA A 114 9.58 -14.33 -20.38
C ALA A 114 9.54 -15.15 -19.06
N GLU A 115 10.69 -15.42 -18.45
CA GLU A 115 10.76 -16.11 -17.15
C GLU A 115 10.11 -15.30 -16.03
N TYR A 116 10.33 -13.98 -16.00
CA TYR A 116 9.75 -13.07 -15.02
C TYR A 116 8.23 -12.99 -15.17
N ASN A 117 7.73 -12.89 -16.40
CA ASN A 117 6.31 -12.90 -16.72
C ASN A 117 5.63 -14.22 -16.33
N THR A 118 6.27 -15.35 -16.56
CA THR A 118 5.77 -16.66 -16.11
C THR A 118 5.63 -16.68 -14.60
N MET A 119 6.64 -16.23 -13.86
CA MET A 119 6.60 -16.13 -12.40
C MET A 119 5.46 -15.22 -11.94
N LEU A 120 5.28 -14.03 -12.54
CA LEU A 120 4.21 -13.11 -12.19
C LEU A 120 2.82 -13.73 -12.41
N MET A 121 2.62 -14.40 -13.56
CA MET A 121 1.36 -15.09 -13.87
C MET A 121 1.09 -16.22 -12.88
N ASP A 122 2.06 -17.07 -12.59
CA ASP A 122 1.92 -18.17 -11.63
C ASP A 122 1.56 -17.64 -10.24
N LYS A 123 2.17 -16.53 -9.82
CA LYS A 123 1.89 -15.87 -8.54
C LYS A 123 0.52 -15.20 -8.51
N ALA A 124 0.11 -14.57 -9.60
CA ALA A 124 -1.20 -13.89 -9.70
C ALA A 124 -2.34 -14.89 -9.79
N THR A 125 -2.13 -16.05 -10.46
CA THR A 125 -3.19 -17.05 -10.71
C THR A 125 -3.16 -18.23 -9.76
N GLY A 126 -2.01 -18.56 -9.16
CA GLY A 126 -1.82 -19.69 -8.24
C GLY A 126 -2.03 -19.33 -6.77
N ALA A 127 -2.20 -18.07 -6.44
CA ALA A 127 -2.61 -17.66 -5.10
C ALA A 127 -4.08 -18.07 -4.89
N ALA A 128 -4.42 -18.61 -3.74
CA ALA A 128 -5.78 -18.96 -3.35
C ALA A 128 -6.77 -17.77 -3.32
N ASN A 129 -6.35 -16.59 -3.76
CA ASN A 129 -7.12 -15.36 -3.83
C ASN A 129 -6.78 -14.59 -5.11
N SER A 130 -7.30 -15.03 -6.25
CA SER A 130 -7.35 -14.23 -7.47
C SER A 130 -8.46 -13.16 -7.41
N VAL A 131 -8.67 -12.55 -6.25
CA VAL A 131 -9.74 -11.58 -6.00
C VAL A 131 -9.17 -10.29 -5.47
N VAL A 132 -9.50 -9.18 -6.13
CA VAL A 132 -9.29 -7.82 -5.61
C VAL A 132 -10.54 -7.40 -4.85
N GLN A 133 -10.35 -6.88 -3.64
CA GLN A 133 -11.43 -6.34 -2.83
C GLN A 133 -11.50 -4.82 -2.95
N GLU A 134 -12.64 -4.31 -3.42
CA GLU A 134 -12.95 -2.89 -3.44
C GLU A 134 -14.05 -2.56 -2.44
N ARG A 135 -14.00 -1.39 -1.85
CA ARG A 135 -14.94 -0.95 -0.81
C ARG A 135 -15.63 0.33 -1.23
N TYR A 136 -16.95 0.33 -1.11
CA TYR A 136 -17.78 1.46 -1.50
C TYR A 136 -18.69 1.88 -0.35
N LEU A 137 -18.87 3.19 -0.20
CA LEU A 137 -19.89 3.80 0.64
C LEU A 137 -20.86 4.58 -0.24
N THR A 138 -22.12 4.15 -0.30
CA THR A 138 -23.14 4.82 -1.10
C THR A 138 -24.12 5.53 -0.18
N LEU A 139 -24.13 6.85 -0.24
CA LEU A 139 -25.09 7.72 0.45
C LEU A 139 -26.34 7.88 -0.42
N SER A 140 -27.51 7.80 0.18
CA SER A 140 -28.78 8.02 -0.54
C SER A 140 -29.78 8.83 0.28
N VAL A 141 -30.51 9.70 -0.40
CA VAL A 141 -31.46 10.64 0.23
C VAL A 141 -32.65 10.90 -0.68
N HIS A 142 -33.83 11.12 -0.07
CA HIS A 142 -35.00 11.60 -0.81
C HIS A 142 -35.02 13.12 -0.85
N ARG A 143 -35.00 13.68 -2.06
CA ARG A 143 -35.08 15.15 -2.28
C ARG A 143 -36.00 15.45 -3.48
N LYS A 144 -36.41 16.70 -3.58
CA LYS A 144 -37.28 17.15 -4.67
C LYS A 144 -36.54 17.41 -5.95
N SER A 145 -35.27 17.81 -5.86
CA SER A 145 -34.41 18.09 -7.02
C SER A 145 -33.03 17.55 -6.86
N ALA A 146 -32.29 17.45 -7.97
CA ALA A 146 -30.88 17.02 -7.97
C ALA A 146 -29.96 18.03 -7.28
N GLU A 147 -30.30 19.33 -7.34
CA GLU A 147 -29.51 20.40 -6.71
C GLU A 147 -29.61 20.29 -5.18
N GLU A 148 -30.82 20.04 -4.63
CA GLU A 148 -30.97 19.78 -3.20
C GLU A 148 -30.25 18.54 -2.73
N ALA A 149 -30.20 17.50 -3.59
CA ALA A 149 -29.47 16.28 -3.30
C ALA A 149 -27.95 16.50 -3.30
N ARG A 150 -27.43 17.28 -4.26
CA ARG A 150 -25.99 17.66 -4.31
C ARG A 150 -25.56 18.42 -3.07
N ALA A 151 -26.30 19.47 -2.71
CA ALA A 151 -26.01 20.25 -1.50
C ALA A 151 -25.98 19.39 -0.22
N PHE A 152 -26.81 18.35 -0.16
CA PHE A 152 -26.76 17.37 0.92
C PHE A 152 -25.49 16.49 0.81
N PHE A 153 -25.22 15.93 -0.37
CA PHE A 153 -24.07 15.03 -0.56
C PHE A 153 -22.75 15.73 -0.32
N ASP A 154 -22.56 16.96 -0.79
CA ASP A 154 -21.29 17.69 -0.62
C ASP A 154 -20.93 17.84 0.87
N ARG A 155 -21.92 18.09 1.74
CA ARG A 155 -21.74 18.15 3.19
C ARG A 155 -21.50 16.76 3.79
N ALA A 156 -22.35 15.79 3.47
CA ALA A 156 -22.26 14.45 4.05
C ALA A 156 -21.00 13.71 3.62
N VAL A 157 -20.54 13.91 2.37
CA VAL A 157 -19.27 13.36 1.86
C VAL A 157 -18.09 13.97 2.59
N HIS A 158 -18.09 15.29 2.82
CA HIS A 158 -17.01 15.94 3.57
C HIS A 158 -16.88 15.35 4.99
N ASP A 159 -17.97 15.18 5.71
CA ASP A 159 -17.98 14.63 7.06
C ASP A 159 -17.49 13.16 7.07
N VAL A 160 -18.02 12.33 6.18
CA VAL A 160 -17.61 10.93 6.04
C VAL A 160 -16.13 10.79 5.65
N SER A 161 -15.65 11.62 4.70
CA SER A 161 -14.26 11.60 4.26
C SER A 161 -13.31 12.01 5.39
N ALA A 162 -13.69 12.97 6.23
CA ALA A 162 -12.91 13.36 7.40
C ALA A 162 -12.75 12.20 8.40
N HIS A 163 -13.82 11.47 8.69
CA HIS A 163 -13.76 10.30 9.58
C HIS A 163 -12.97 9.15 8.98
N LEU A 164 -13.09 8.88 7.67
CA LEU A 164 -12.29 7.86 7.00
C LEU A 164 -10.80 8.23 6.98
N HIS A 165 -10.49 9.51 6.81
CA HIS A 165 -9.10 9.99 6.89
C HIS A 165 -8.50 9.82 8.29
N HIS A 166 -9.28 10.03 9.37
CA HIS A 166 -8.84 9.72 10.73
C HIS A 166 -8.54 8.22 10.96
N LEU A 167 -9.11 7.35 10.13
CA LEU A 167 -8.83 5.91 10.12
C LEU A 167 -7.67 5.54 9.19
N ASP A 168 -6.92 6.51 8.64
CA ASP A 168 -5.91 6.30 7.59
C ASP A 168 -6.46 5.63 6.32
N SER A 169 -7.76 5.76 6.06
CA SER A 169 -8.41 5.28 4.85
C SER A 169 -8.55 6.41 3.84
N HIS A 170 -7.94 6.24 2.66
CA HIS A 170 -8.11 7.17 1.55
C HIS A 170 -9.50 7.05 0.95
N CYS A 171 -10.16 8.18 0.66
CA CYS A 171 -11.52 8.23 0.14
C CYS A 171 -11.56 9.08 -1.13
N GLU A 172 -12.23 8.57 -2.16
CA GLU A 172 -12.47 9.28 -3.42
C GLU A 172 -13.93 9.17 -3.86
N GLU A 173 -14.46 10.22 -4.46
CA GLU A 173 -15.80 10.22 -5.05
C GLU A 173 -15.77 9.57 -6.43
N LEU A 174 -16.70 8.64 -6.69
CA LEU A 174 -16.86 8.06 -8.01
C LEU A 174 -17.74 8.93 -8.88
N ASP A 175 -17.24 9.28 -10.06
CA ASP A 175 -18.04 9.92 -11.10
C ASP A 175 -19.03 8.92 -11.76
N ALA A 176 -19.81 9.38 -12.71
CA ALA A 176 -20.80 8.53 -13.38
C ALA A 176 -20.15 7.34 -14.08
N VAL A 177 -18.99 7.54 -14.72
CA VAL A 177 -18.27 6.49 -15.46
C VAL A 177 -17.73 5.45 -14.50
N GLY A 178 -17.12 5.88 -13.38
CA GLY A 178 -16.62 4.99 -12.34
C GLY A 178 -17.74 4.15 -11.70
N ARG A 179 -18.88 4.75 -11.38
CA ARG A 179 -20.04 4.02 -10.84
C ARG A 179 -20.63 3.03 -11.85
N LEU A 180 -20.74 3.41 -13.13
CA LEU A 180 -21.21 2.51 -14.17
C LEU A 180 -20.24 1.38 -14.45
N ARG A 181 -18.94 1.61 -14.30
CA ARG A 181 -17.92 0.55 -14.41
C ARG A 181 -18.10 -0.51 -13.33
N VAL A 182 -18.34 -0.13 -12.08
CA VAL A 182 -18.61 -1.09 -11.01
C VAL A 182 -19.82 -1.99 -11.35
N LEU A 183 -20.88 -1.40 -11.92
CA LEU A 183 -22.06 -2.16 -12.34
C LEU A 183 -21.79 -3.02 -13.56
N HIS A 184 -21.05 -2.50 -14.56
CA HIS A 184 -20.64 -3.25 -15.75
C HIS A 184 -19.85 -4.49 -15.36
N ASP A 185 -18.83 -4.34 -14.53
CA ASP A 185 -17.96 -5.43 -14.13
C ASP A 185 -18.72 -6.53 -13.37
N PHE A 186 -19.79 -6.18 -12.65
CA PHE A 186 -20.68 -7.16 -12.02
C PHE A 186 -21.64 -7.84 -13.01
N TYR A 187 -22.29 -7.05 -13.88
CA TYR A 187 -23.29 -7.57 -14.82
C TYR A 187 -22.70 -8.28 -16.03
N ARG A 188 -21.43 -8.02 -16.36
CA ARG A 188 -20.66 -8.60 -17.48
C ARG A 188 -19.31 -9.12 -17.01
N PRO A 189 -19.30 -10.12 -16.10
CA PRO A 189 -18.04 -10.68 -15.59
C PRO A 189 -17.25 -11.33 -16.73
N GLY A 190 -15.96 -10.99 -16.85
CA GLY A 190 -15.08 -11.41 -17.94
C GLY A 190 -15.01 -10.45 -19.13
N GLU A 191 -15.81 -9.37 -19.15
CA GLU A 191 -15.78 -8.33 -20.18
C GLU A 191 -15.24 -6.97 -19.66
N GLU A 192 -14.55 -6.95 -18.52
CA GLU A 192 -14.08 -5.73 -17.82
C GLU A 192 -13.16 -4.88 -18.71
N SER A 193 -12.35 -5.54 -19.56
CA SER A 193 -11.45 -4.88 -20.52
C SER A 193 -12.19 -4.17 -21.65
N GLY A 194 -13.42 -4.59 -21.93
CA GLY A 194 -14.30 -4.05 -22.98
C GLY A 194 -15.01 -2.75 -22.59
N PHE A 195 -15.00 -2.37 -21.31
CA PHE A 195 -15.71 -1.18 -20.85
C PHE A 195 -15.12 0.10 -21.43
N ARG A 196 -15.88 0.70 -22.34
CA ARG A 196 -15.57 2.02 -22.92
C ARG A 196 -16.85 2.83 -22.94
N LEU A 197 -16.89 3.91 -22.19
CA LEU A 197 -18.06 4.76 -22.06
C LEU A 197 -17.68 6.23 -22.23
N ASP A 198 -18.12 6.83 -23.32
CA ASP A 198 -18.21 8.26 -23.50
C ASP A 198 -19.68 8.67 -23.39
N LEU A 199 -20.02 9.30 -22.27
CA LEU A 199 -21.40 9.75 -21.99
C LEU A 199 -21.87 10.80 -22.98
N GLN A 200 -20.98 11.69 -23.44
CA GLN A 200 -21.34 12.76 -24.37
C GLN A 200 -21.65 12.19 -25.75
N GLU A 201 -20.83 11.26 -26.22
CA GLU A 201 -21.05 10.59 -27.51
C GLU A 201 -22.36 9.80 -27.52
N ARG A 202 -22.63 9.05 -26.42
CA ARG A 202 -23.89 8.29 -26.29
C ARG A 202 -25.11 9.18 -26.27
N MET A 203 -25.07 10.29 -25.53
CA MET A 203 -26.16 11.26 -25.52
C MET A 203 -26.44 11.83 -26.91
N ARG A 204 -25.40 12.15 -27.69
CA ARG A 204 -25.54 12.63 -29.07
C ARG A 204 -26.18 11.58 -29.99
N LYS A 205 -25.87 10.32 -29.79
CA LYS A 205 -26.41 9.19 -30.60
C LYS A 205 -27.78 8.71 -30.12
N GLY A 206 -28.32 9.22 -28.98
CA GLY A 206 -29.58 8.80 -28.42
C GLY A 206 -29.57 7.39 -27.80
N HIS A 207 -28.38 6.84 -27.53
CA HIS A 207 -28.22 5.51 -26.90
C HIS A 207 -28.36 5.60 -25.38
N SER A 208 -28.99 4.58 -24.78
CA SER A 208 -29.07 4.46 -23.34
C SER A 208 -27.73 4.09 -22.74
N PHE A 209 -27.35 4.71 -21.60
CA PHE A 209 -26.22 4.26 -20.81
C PHE A 209 -26.37 2.82 -20.28
N LYS A 210 -27.62 2.36 -20.16
CA LYS A 210 -27.95 1.00 -19.71
C LYS A 210 -27.46 -0.07 -20.68
N ASP A 211 -27.35 0.24 -21.97
CA ASP A 211 -26.80 -0.69 -22.98
C ASP A 211 -25.35 -1.10 -22.70
N THR A 212 -24.61 -0.24 -21.97
CA THR A 212 -23.21 -0.55 -21.64
C THR A 212 -23.08 -1.48 -20.45
N ILE A 213 -24.06 -1.46 -19.52
CA ILE A 213 -23.97 -2.20 -18.26
C ILE A 213 -24.91 -3.42 -18.22
N CYS A 214 -25.93 -3.47 -19.08
CA CYS A 214 -26.87 -4.59 -19.12
C CYS A 214 -26.20 -5.90 -19.46
N PRO A 215 -26.50 -7.00 -18.76
CA PRO A 215 -26.15 -8.34 -19.22
C PRO A 215 -27.00 -8.72 -20.46
N ASP A 216 -26.56 -9.70 -21.22
CA ASP A 216 -27.27 -10.13 -22.43
C ASP A 216 -28.62 -10.76 -22.09
N SER A 217 -28.72 -11.47 -20.97
CA SER A 217 -29.96 -12.03 -20.44
C SER A 217 -29.96 -12.00 -18.91
N LEU A 218 -31.16 -11.89 -18.32
CA LEU A 218 -31.34 -11.98 -16.88
C LEU A 218 -32.67 -12.68 -16.58
N GLU A 219 -32.59 -13.85 -15.95
CA GLU A 219 -33.73 -14.69 -15.60
C GLU A 219 -33.76 -14.92 -14.09
N PHE A 220 -34.86 -14.56 -13.42
CA PHE A 220 -35.02 -14.80 -12.00
C PHE A 220 -35.81 -16.10 -11.73
N ARG A 221 -35.26 -16.96 -10.91
CA ARG A 221 -35.84 -18.21 -10.43
C ARG A 221 -36.24 -18.10 -8.96
N LYS A 222 -36.75 -19.18 -8.40
CA LYS A 222 -37.20 -19.23 -6.99
C LYS A 222 -36.09 -18.82 -6.00
N ASP A 223 -34.90 -19.37 -6.14
CA ASP A 223 -33.78 -19.34 -5.19
C ASP A 223 -32.46 -18.83 -5.81
N HIS A 224 -32.44 -18.54 -7.11
CA HIS A 224 -31.28 -18.02 -7.83
C HIS A 224 -31.72 -17.21 -9.05
N PHE A 225 -30.79 -16.62 -9.75
CA PHE A 225 -30.97 -16.00 -11.04
C PHE A 225 -29.91 -16.48 -12.02
N ILE A 226 -30.18 -16.32 -13.32
CA ILE A 226 -29.24 -16.64 -14.40
C ILE A 226 -28.96 -15.32 -15.13
N MET A 227 -27.71 -14.98 -15.31
CA MET A 227 -27.22 -13.74 -15.89
C MET A 227 -26.18 -14.05 -16.97
N GLY A 228 -26.59 -13.97 -18.25
CA GLY A 228 -25.76 -14.47 -19.34
C GLY A 228 -25.51 -15.97 -19.18
N ASP A 229 -24.24 -16.34 -19.03
CA ASP A 229 -23.76 -17.70 -18.77
C ASP A 229 -23.51 -18.01 -17.29
N LYS A 230 -23.69 -17.03 -16.39
CA LYS A 230 -23.43 -17.17 -14.96
C LYS A 230 -24.70 -17.44 -14.16
N TYR A 231 -24.53 -18.17 -13.09
CA TYR A 231 -25.55 -18.40 -12.06
C TYR A 231 -25.26 -17.49 -10.87
N GLY A 232 -26.30 -16.82 -10.36
CA GLY A 232 -26.17 -15.95 -9.19
C GLY A 232 -27.19 -16.23 -8.12
N ARG A 233 -26.85 -15.96 -6.87
CA ARG A 233 -27.75 -16.10 -5.72
C ARG A 233 -27.59 -14.97 -4.76
N VAL A 234 -28.73 -14.46 -4.26
CA VAL A 234 -28.73 -13.47 -3.21
C VAL A 234 -29.13 -14.12 -1.89
N LEU A 235 -28.29 -13.88 -0.88
CA LEU A 235 -28.48 -14.28 0.50
C LEU A 235 -28.67 -13.04 1.38
N PHE A 236 -29.26 -13.23 2.56
CA PHE A 236 -29.36 -12.18 3.58
C PHE A 236 -29.09 -12.76 4.96
N LEU A 237 -28.57 -11.93 5.87
CA LEU A 237 -28.37 -12.31 7.25
C LEU A 237 -29.70 -12.27 8.00
N LYS A 238 -30.25 -13.44 8.28
CA LYS A 238 -31.57 -13.63 8.88
C LYS A 238 -31.51 -13.54 10.40
N GLU A 239 -30.56 -14.25 11.01
CA GLU A 239 -30.37 -14.29 12.45
C GLU A 239 -28.96 -13.84 12.81
N TYR A 240 -28.86 -13.01 13.84
CA TYR A 240 -27.64 -12.42 14.36
C TYR A 240 -27.36 -13.05 15.74
N ALA A 241 -26.11 -13.41 15.98
CA ALA A 241 -25.67 -13.85 17.32
C ALA A 241 -25.74 -12.67 18.31
N SER A 242 -25.85 -13.01 19.60
CA SER A 242 -25.76 -11.99 20.67
C SER A 242 -24.35 -11.37 20.73
N TYR A 243 -23.35 -12.11 20.29
CA TYR A 243 -21.94 -11.69 20.18
C TYR A 243 -21.41 -12.10 18.82
N ILE A 244 -21.05 -11.13 18.00
CA ILE A 244 -20.44 -11.35 16.67
C ILE A 244 -18.95 -11.04 16.79
N LYS A 245 -18.11 -11.86 16.14
CA LYS A 245 -16.68 -11.60 16.04
C LYS A 245 -16.41 -10.68 14.84
N ASP A 246 -15.45 -9.78 14.97
CA ASP A 246 -14.98 -8.85 13.94
C ASP A 246 -14.44 -9.57 12.68
N SER A 247 -14.05 -10.84 12.78
CA SER A 247 -13.60 -11.66 11.65
C SER A 247 -14.73 -12.15 10.73
N MET A 248 -16.01 -12.04 11.11
CA MET A 248 -17.11 -12.63 10.34
C MET A 248 -17.21 -12.08 8.91
N ILE A 249 -17.15 -10.76 8.75
CA ILE A 249 -17.23 -10.13 7.42
C ILE A 249 -16.04 -10.56 6.55
N HIS A 250 -14.85 -10.64 7.12
CA HIS A 250 -13.65 -11.09 6.41
C HIS A 250 -13.74 -12.54 5.96
N GLU A 251 -14.27 -13.41 6.82
CA GLU A 251 -14.45 -14.84 6.50
C GLU A 251 -15.54 -15.03 5.44
N LEU A 252 -16.64 -14.27 5.47
CA LEU A 252 -17.68 -14.30 4.44
C LEU A 252 -17.18 -13.77 3.09
N THR A 253 -16.31 -12.77 3.09
CA THR A 253 -15.73 -12.18 1.88
C THR A 253 -14.41 -12.84 1.46
N ALA A 254 -13.99 -13.93 2.11
CA ALA A 254 -12.79 -14.68 1.72
C ALA A 254 -13.03 -15.66 0.58
N LEU A 255 -14.26 -15.82 0.09
CA LEU A 255 -14.61 -16.69 -1.03
C LEU A 255 -13.95 -16.18 -2.32
N ASP A 256 -13.24 -17.07 -3.04
CA ASP A 256 -12.60 -16.78 -4.32
C ASP A 256 -13.61 -16.77 -5.48
N ARG A 257 -14.55 -15.87 -5.42
CA ARG A 257 -15.64 -15.67 -6.39
C ARG A 257 -16.00 -14.19 -6.52
N ASP A 258 -16.66 -13.84 -7.61
CA ASP A 258 -17.34 -12.55 -7.73
C ASP A 258 -18.47 -12.50 -6.70
N LEU A 259 -18.33 -11.58 -5.77
CA LEU A 259 -19.21 -11.46 -4.62
C LEU A 259 -19.36 -10.00 -4.22
N MET A 260 -20.58 -9.56 -3.94
CA MET A 260 -20.82 -8.29 -3.24
C MET A 260 -21.54 -8.54 -1.93
N LEU A 261 -20.95 -8.07 -0.83
CA LEU A 261 -21.59 -8.00 0.48
C LEU A 261 -21.95 -6.55 0.74
N SER A 262 -23.23 -6.28 0.98
CA SER A 262 -23.73 -4.94 1.28
C SER A 262 -24.41 -4.87 2.64
N ILE A 263 -24.16 -3.80 3.37
CA ILE A 263 -24.79 -3.45 4.65
C ILE A 263 -25.52 -2.15 4.45
N ASP A 264 -26.85 -2.19 4.41
CA ASP A 264 -27.68 -0.99 4.44
C ASP A 264 -27.83 -0.50 5.88
N ILE A 265 -27.53 0.76 6.13
CA ILE A 265 -27.53 1.40 7.45
C ILE A 265 -28.51 2.56 7.43
N ILE A 266 -29.47 2.55 8.36
CA ILE A 266 -30.49 3.59 8.50
C ILE A 266 -30.41 4.13 9.93
N PRO A 267 -29.82 5.32 10.14
CA PRO A 267 -29.77 5.94 11.45
C PRO A 267 -31.17 6.35 11.94
N VAL A 268 -31.46 6.10 13.21
CA VAL A 268 -32.72 6.50 13.86
C VAL A 268 -32.47 7.74 14.71
N PRO A 269 -33.34 8.80 14.64
CA PRO A 269 -33.23 9.95 15.52
C PRO A 269 -33.23 9.51 16.99
N THR A 270 -32.31 10.02 17.80
CA THR A 270 -32.10 9.56 19.19
C THR A 270 -33.38 9.73 20.03
N ASP A 271 -34.12 10.84 19.84
CA ASP A 271 -35.39 11.09 20.54
C ASP A 271 -36.50 10.08 20.19
N GLU A 272 -36.51 9.60 18.94
CA GLU A 272 -37.44 8.57 18.47
C GLU A 272 -37.05 7.20 19.02
N ALA A 273 -35.75 6.91 19.01
CA ALA A 273 -35.17 5.64 19.53
C ALA A 273 -35.46 5.49 21.04
N VAL A 274 -35.14 6.51 21.82
CA VAL A 274 -35.35 6.50 23.27
C VAL A 274 -36.83 6.32 23.60
N ARG A 275 -37.75 7.06 22.93
CA ARG A 275 -39.19 6.90 23.12
C ARG A 275 -39.72 5.50 22.82
N GLU A 276 -39.24 4.88 21.75
CA GLU A 276 -39.63 3.52 21.38
C GLU A 276 -39.11 2.51 22.41
N LEU A 277 -37.87 2.61 22.88
CA LEU A 277 -37.34 1.72 23.90
C LEU A 277 -38.00 1.88 25.24
N GLN A 278 -38.32 3.11 25.64
CA GLN A 278 -39.14 3.37 26.85
C GLN A 278 -40.52 2.71 26.75
N SER A 279 -41.19 2.86 25.59
CA SER A 279 -42.49 2.23 25.33
C SER A 279 -42.39 0.68 25.38
N ARG A 280 -41.32 0.09 24.79
CA ARG A 280 -41.06 -1.34 24.85
C ARG A 280 -40.81 -1.81 26.27
N LEU A 281 -39.98 -1.10 27.02
CA LEU A 281 -39.67 -1.42 28.42
C LEU A 281 -40.94 -1.42 29.27
N LEU A 282 -41.77 -0.38 29.12
CA LEU A 282 -43.09 -0.30 29.81
C LEU A 282 -43.99 -1.48 29.43
N GLY A 283 -44.01 -1.90 28.16
CA GLY A 283 -44.76 -3.07 27.69
C GLY A 283 -44.29 -4.37 28.34
N VAL A 284 -42.97 -4.59 28.40
CA VAL A 284 -42.34 -5.77 29.05
C VAL A 284 -42.61 -5.75 30.55
N GLU A 285 -42.45 -4.62 31.23
CA GLU A 285 -42.74 -4.49 32.66
C GLU A 285 -44.22 -4.73 32.96
N THR A 286 -45.13 -4.27 32.09
CA THR A 286 -46.56 -4.58 32.18
C THR A 286 -46.84 -6.08 32.05
N ASN A 287 -46.15 -6.76 31.11
CA ASN A 287 -46.27 -8.20 30.93
C ASN A 287 -45.75 -8.99 32.16
N VAL A 288 -44.60 -8.57 32.70
CA VAL A 288 -44.05 -9.14 33.95
C VAL A 288 -45.03 -8.96 35.11
N THR A 289 -45.59 -7.75 35.28
CA THR A 289 -46.56 -7.45 36.31
C THR A 289 -47.84 -8.27 36.15
N ASN A 290 -48.38 -8.39 34.95
CA ASN A 290 -49.56 -9.18 34.65
C ASN A 290 -49.31 -10.68 34.90
N TRP A 291 -48.11 -11.19 34.54
CA TRP A 291 -47.72 -12.54 34.84
C TRP A 291 -47.67 -12.81 36.38
N GLN A 292 -47.03 -11.89 37.13
CA GLN A 292 -46.96 -11.98 38.59
C GLN A 292 -48.34 -11.95 39.22
N ARG A 293 -49.24 -11.05 38.77
CA ARG A 293 -50.62 -10.98 39.22
C ARG A 293 -51.37 -12.29 38.99
N ARG A 294 -51.20 -12.92 37.83
CA ARG A 294 -51.80 -14.25 37.52
C ARG A 294 -51.27 -15.36 38.46
N GLN A 295 -49.96 -15.39 38.74
CA GLN A 295 -49.38 -16.34 39.66
C GLN A 295 -49.88 -16.13 41.09
N ASN A 296 -49.96 -14.90 41.54
CA ASN A 296 -50.48 -14.55 42.86
C ASN A 296 -51.96 -14.94 43.01
N SER A 297 -52.80 -14.73 41.97
CA SER A 297 -54.20 -15.18 41.98
C SER A 297 -54.34 -16.73 42.02
N ASN A 298 -53.33 -17.44 41.57
CA ASN A 298 -53.26 -18.89 41.62
C ASN A 298 -52.54 -19.40 42.89
N ASN A 299 -52.33 -18.55 43.92
CA ASN A 299 -51.64 -18.84 45.18
C ASN A 299 -50.17 -19.32 44.99
N ASN A 300 -49.53 -18.99 43.89
CA ASN A 300 -48.15 -19.34 43.61
C ASN A 300 -47.21 -18.13 43.80
N PHE A 301 -47.01 -17.75 45.05
CA PHE A 301 -46.26 -16.51 45.41
C PHE A 301 -44.75 -16.63 45.24
N SER A 302 -44.22 -17.84 45.04
CA SER A 302 -42.80 -18.10 44.83
C SER A 302 -42.44 -18.33 43.35
N ALA A 303 -43.39 -18.09 42.44
CA ALA A 303 -43.14 -18.27 41.00
C ALA A 303 -42.09 -17.27 40.49
N VAL A 304 -41.02 -17.80 39.87
CA VAL A 304 -39.96 -17.02 39.22
C VAL A 304 -40.47 -16.55 37.87
N VAL A 305 -40.22 -15.29 37.52
CA VAL A 305 -40.54 -14.74 36.20
C VAL A 305 -39.94 -15.61 35.12
N PRO A 306 -40.68 -15.96 34.05
CA PRO A 306 -40.14 -16.71 32.93
C PRO A 306 -38.87 -16.08 32.40
N TYR A 307 -37.86 -16.90 32.10
CA TYR A 307 -36.55 -16.50 31.66
C TYR A 307 -36.65 -15.53 30.45
N ASP A 308 -37.52 -15.83 29.50
CA ASP A 308 -37.67 -15.01 28.27
C ASP A 308 -38.15 -13.59 28.57
N LEU A 309 -39.07 -13.40 29.55
CA LEU A 309 -39.52 -12.05 29.94
C LEU A 309 -38.45 -11.29 30.71
N GLU A 310 -37.70 -11.96 31.55
CA GLU A 310 -36.60 -11.37 32.29
C GLU A 310 -35.44 -11.00 31.35
N GLN A 311 -35.14 -11.83 30.38
CA GLN A 311 -34.15 -11.56 29.35
C GLN A 311 -34.54 -10.36 28.49
N GLN A 312 -35.79 -10.31 28.01
CA GLN A 312 -36.29 -9.16 27.24
C GLN A 312 -36.23 -7.85 28.04
N ARG A 313 -36.55 -7.91 29.34
CA ARG A 313 -36.45 -6.75 30.23
C ARG A 313 -35.04 -6.25 30.35
N LYS A 314 -34.07 -7.17 30.55
CA LYS A 314 -32.66 -6.87 30.68
C LYS A 314 -32.09 -6.28 29.40
N GLU A 315 -32.31 -6.91 28.27
CA GLU A 315 -31.86 -6.43 26.95
C GLU A 315 -32.39 -5.05 26.59
N THR A 316 -33.71 -4.79 26.88
CA THR A 316 -34.33 -3.50 26.59
C THR A 316 -33.77 -2.39 27.48
N ARG A 317 -33.46 -2.69 28.75
CA ARG A 317 -32.77 -1.76 29.66
C ARG A 317 -31.36 -1.45 29.22
N GLU A 318 -30.57 -2.49 28.97
CA GLU A 318 -29.20 -2.32 28.51
C GLU A 318 -29.14 -1.46 27.25
N MET A 319 -30.01 -1.71 26.27
CA MET A 319 -30.11 -0.90 25.07
C MET A 319 -30.52 0.55 25.35
N LEU A 320 -31.40 0.80 26.33
CA LEU A 320 -31.78 2.16 26.72
C LEU A 320 -30.64 2.89 27.43
N ASP A 321 -29.92 2.20 28.30
CA ASP A 321 -28.72 2.72 28.99
C ASP A 321 -27.60 3.03 27.99
N ASP A 322 -27.38 2.20 27.00
CA ASP A 322 -26.40 2.42 25.92
C ASP A 322 -26.70 3.71 25.14
N LEU A 323 -27.97 3.94 24.80
CA LEU A 323 -28.39 5.15 24.07
C LEU A 323 -28.33 6.43 24.91
N THR A 324 -28.54 6.34 26.26
CA THR A 324 -28.66 7.51 27.14
C THR A 324 -27.39 7.86 27.85
N THR A 325 -26.43 6.90 28.07
CA THR A 325 -25.25 7.09 28.91
C THR A 325 -23.93 6.79 28.19
N ARG A 326 -23.95 6.02 27.08
CA ARG A 326 -22.73 5.53 26.41
C ARG A 326 -22.52 6.08 25.00
N ASP A 327 -23.22 7.15 24.62
CA ASP A 327 -23.13 7.78 23.28
C ASP A 327 -23.35 6.80 22.11
N GLN A 328 -24.15 5.74 22.35
CA GLN A 328 -24.56 4.82 21.30
C GLN A 328 -25.77 5.36 20.55
N ARG A 329 -25.88 5.04 19.25
CA ARG A 329 -27.08 5.33 18.46
C ARG A 329 -27.81 4.04 18.10
N MET A 330 -29.10 4.15 17.85
CA MET A 330 -29.91 3.06 17.30
C MET A 330 -29.88 3.14 15.77
N LEU A 331 -29.54 2.03 15.14
CA LEU A 331 -29.43 1.89 13.70
C LEU A 331 -30.27 0.70 13.25
N PHE A 332 -30.94 0.82 12.09
CA PHE A 332 -31.47 -0.35 11.40
C PHE A 332 -30.45 -0.81 10.36
N ALA A 333 -30.18 -2.11 10.30
CA ALA A 333 -29.29 -2.69 9.32
C ALA A 333 -29.93 -3.85 8.57
N VAL A 334 -29.55 -3.99 7.29
CA VAL A 334 -29.79 -5.19 6.47
C VAL A 334 -28.47 -5.61 5.87
N VAL A 335 -28.05 -6.84 6.09
CA VAL A 335 -26.88 -7.43 5.45
C VAL A 335 -27.33 -8.34 4.32
N THR A 336 -26.91 -8.04 3.12
CA THR A 336 -27.16 -8.85 1.91
C THR A 336 -25.86 -9.24 1.25
N LEU A 337 -25.85 -10.41 0.63
CA LEU A 337 -24.71 -10.94 -0.09
C LEU A 337 -25.20 -11.54 -1.40
N VAL A 338 -24.60 -11.14 -2.52
CA VAL A 338 -24.78 -11.77 -3.81
C VAL A 338 -23.46 -12.40 -4.25
N HIS A 339 -23.51 -13.62 -4.79
CA HIS A 339 -22.34 -14.28 -5.36
C HIS A 339 -22.70 -14.91 -6.72
N LEU A 340 -21.69 -15.06 -7.58
CA LEU A 340 -21.80 -15.63 -8.91
C LEU A 340 -20.94 -16.89 -9.01
N ALA A 341 -21.39 -17.84 -9.85
CA ALA A 341 -20.67 -19.06 -10.17
C ALA A 341 -20.85 -19.44 -11.63
N ASP A 342 -19.98 -20.33 -12.14
CA ASP A 342 -20.00 -20.78 -13.52
C ASP A 342 -21.03 -21.90 -13.76
N SER A 343 -21.45 -22.59 -12.71
CA SER A 343 -22.49 -23.62 -12.77
C SER A 343 -23.42 -23.58 -11.56
N LYS A 344 -24.57 -24.28 -11.69
CA LYS A 344 -25.54 -24.37 -10.58
C LYS A 344 -24.98 -25.17 -9.42
N GLU A 345 -24.22 -26.21 -9.69
CA GLU A 345 -23.56 -27.08 -8.70
C GLU A 345 -22.51 -26.30 -7.89
N GLU A 346 -21.71 -25.48 -8.56
CA GLU A 346 -20.77 -24.56 -7.91
C GLU A 346 -21.51 -23.56 -7.05
N LEU A 347 -22.57 -22.94 -7.58
CA LEU A 347 -23.38 -21.98 -6.83
C LEU A 347 -23.94 -22.59 -5.54
N ASP A 348 -24.40 -23.84 -5.58
CA ASP A 348 -24.93 -24.54 -4.42
C ASP A 348 -23.83 -24.84 -3.40
N SER A 349 -22.66 -25.31 -3.85
CA SER A 349 -21.47 -25.56 -3.01
C SER A 349 -20.97 -24.27 -2.33
N ASP A 350 -20.84 -23.19 -3.09
CA ASP A 350 -20.40 -21.87 -2.56
C ASP A 350 -21.42 -21.32 -1.55
N THR A 351 -22.71 -21.48 -1.82
CA THR A 351 -23.77 -21.10 -0.87
C THR A 351 -23.66 -21.87 0.44
N GLU A 352 -23.41 -23.18 0.39
CA GLU A 352 -23.24 -24.02 1.59
C GLU A 352 -22.01 -23.61 2.40
N ALA A 353 -20.89 -23.28 1.73
CA ALA A 353 -19.69 -22.76 2.36
C ALA A 353 -19.95 -21.42 3.08
N LEU A 354 -20.64 -20.49 2.45
CA LEU A 354 -21.02 -19.20 3.04
C LEU A 354 -21.95 -19.39 4.25
N GLN A 355 -22.95 -20.26 4.13
CA GLN A 355 -23.86 -20.57 5.24
C GLN A 355 -23.13 -21.27 6.39
N SER A 356 -22.17 -22.16 6.09
CA SER A 356 -21.33 -22.80 7.09
C SER A 356 -20.47 -21.80 7.84
N THR A 357 -19.87 -20.83 7.11
CA THR A 357 -19.12 -19.73 7.70
C THR A 357 -19.98 -18.88 8.64
N ALA A 358 -21.20 -18.52 8.22
CA ALA A 358 -22.11 -17.79 9.09
C ALA A 358 -22.49 -18.57 10.36
N ARG A 359 -22.76 -19.88 10.24
CA ARG A 359 -23.05 -20.76 11.38
C ARG A 359 -21.88 -20.86 12.37
N LYS A 360 -20.64 -20.84 11.89
CA LYS A 360 -19.44 -20.79 12.74
C LYS A 360 -19.44 -19.55 13.66
N HIS A 361 -20.06 -18.47 13.21
CA HIS A 361 -20.25 -17.23 13.97
C HIS A 361 -21.62 -17.15 14.67
N LEU A 362 -22.32 -18.28 14.80
CA LEU A 362 -23.66 -18.37 15.40
C LEU A 362 -24.71 -17.48 14.71
N CYS A 363 -24.49 -17.15 13.45
CA CYS A 363 -25.39 -16.39 12.61
C CYS A 363 -26.05 -17.27 11.55
N GLN A 364 -27.22 -16.88 11.05
CA GLN A 364 -27.90 -17.60 9.98
C GLN A 364 -27.95 -16.75 8.72
N LEU A 365 -27.26 -17.19 7.68
CA LEU A 365 -27.37 -16.67 6.34
C LEU A 365 -28.41 -17.48 5.55
N ALA A 366 -29.43 -16.82 5.02
CA ALA A 366 -30.55 -17.47 4.35
C ALA A 366 -30.68 -17.01 2.89
N THR A 367 -31.11 -17.93 2.02
CA THR A 367 -31.41 -17.62 0.62
C THR A 367 -32.74 -16.87 0.51
N LEU A 368 -32.80 -15.84 -0.31
CA LEU A 368 -34.05 -15.15 -0.64
C LEU A 368 -34.86 -16.00 -1.62
N ASN A 369 -36.01 -16.52 -1.19
CA ASN A 369 -36.91 -17.24 -2.05
C ASN A 369 -37.95 -16.31 -2.67
N TRP A 370 -38.10 -16.35 -4.02
CA TRP A 370 -39.00 -15.51 -4.81
C TRP A 370 -38.75 -14.00 -4.73
N GLN A 371 -37.62 -13.58 -4.15
CA GLN A 371 -37.20 -12.19 -3.96
C GLN A 371 -35.79 -11.94 -4.50
N GLN A 372 -35.32 -12.76 -5.44
CA GLN A 372 -33.94 -12.64 -5.97
C GLN A 372 -33.73 -11.30 -6.70
N ALA A 373 -34.76 -10.80 -7.43
CA ALA A 373 -34.69 -9.50 -8.11
C ALA A 373 -34.56 -8.33 -7.12
N ASP A 374 -35.37 -8.32 -6.06
CA ASP A 374 -35.31 -7.29 -5.03
C ASP A 374 -34.02 -7.39 -4.22
N GLY A 375 -33.55 -8.63 -3.98
CA GLY A 375 -32.28 -8.94 -3.36
C GLY A 375 -31.11 -8.39 -4.16
N LEU A 376 -31.09 -8.62 -5.46
CA LEU A 376 -30.01 -8.15 -6.33
C LEU A 376 -29.89 -6.62 -6.31
N VAL A 377 -31.01 -5.91 -6.45
CA VAL A 377 -31.02 -4.44 -6.36
C VAL A 377 -30.53 -3.95 -5.00
N THR A 378 -30.85 -4.70 -3.92
CA THR A 378 -30.41 -4.36 -2.57
C THR A 378 -28.92 -4.63 -2.36
N ALA A 379 -28.38 -5.69 -2.96
CA ALA A 379 -26.98 -6.08 -2.78
C ALA A 379 -26.01 -5.18 -3.59
N LEU A 380 -26.46 -4.53 -4.65
CA LEU A 380 -25.64 -3.67 -5.48
C LEU A 380 -25.45 -2.26 -4.87
N PRO A 381 -24.34 -1.54 -5.17
CA PRO A 381 -24.03 -0.21 -4.63
C PRO A 381 -24.87 0.91 -5.29
N LEU A 382 -26.17 0.69 -5.39
CA LEU A 382 -27.13 1.65 -5.98
C LEU A 382 -27.66 2.65 -4.93
N GLY A 383 -27.65 2.30 -3.65
CA GLY A 383 -28.29 3.05 -2.58
C GLY A 383 -29.79 2.78 -2.47
N LEU A 384 -30.25 1.69 -3.08
CA LEU A 384 -31.63 1.20 -2.96
C LEU A 384 -31.70 -0.01 -2.02
N ARG A 385 -32.81 -0.12 -1.28
CA ARG A 385 -33.14 -1.27 -0.46
C ARG A 385 -34.58 -1.69 -0.74
N ARG A 386 -34.77 -2.88 -1.30
CA ARG A 386 -36.08 -3.47 -1.59
C ARG A 386 -36.47 -4.59 -0.63
N ILE A 387 -35.51 -5.05 0.21
CA ILE A 387 -35.73 -6.09 1.22
C ILE A 387 -36.01 -5.44 2.57
N SER A 388 -37.02 -5.95 3.28
CA SER A 388 -37.49 -5.43 4.58
C SER A 388 -36.96 -6.21 5.78
N ALA A 389 -35.88 -7.02 5.64
CA ALA A 389 -35.26 -7.80 6.71
C ALA A 389 -34.41 -6.94 7.67
N LEU A 390 -35.00 -5.85 8.21
CA LEU A 390 -34.32 -4.90 9.07
C LEU A 390 -34.04 -5.48 10.46
N ARG A 391 -32.82 -5.33 10.94
CA ARG A 391 -32.40 -5.62 12.31
C ARG A 391 -32.05 -4.33 13.04
N THR A 392 -32.50 -4.21 14.27
CA THR A 392 -32.12 -3.12 15.17
C THR A 392 -30.79 -3.43 15.81
N LEU A 393 -29.81 -2.54 15.69
CA LEU A 393 -28.48 -2.65 16.27
C LEU A 393 -28.08 -1.35 16.95
N THR A 394 -27.22 -1.43 17.96
CA THR A 394 -26.48 -0.27 18.48
C THR A 394 -25.29 0.05 17.58
N THR A 395 -24.70 1.22 17.74
CA THR A 395 -23.48 1.60 17.00
C THR A 395 -22.38 0.54 17.18
N GLU A 396 -22.11 0.12 18.40
CA GLU A 396 -21.08 -0.87 18.72
C GLU A 396 -21.37 -2.22 18.07
N ALA A 397 -22.63 -2.68 18.13
CA ALA A 397 -23.02 -3.94 17.51
C ALA A 397 -22.88 -3.93 15.98
N LEU A 398 -23.09 -2.78 15.34
CA LEU A 398 -22.88 -2.61 13.91
C LEU A 398 -21.39 -2.46 13.56
N ALA A 399 -20.63 -1.76 14.40
CA ALA A 399 -19.20 -1.52 14.19
C ALA A 399 -18.38 -2.81 14.14
N VAL A 400 -18.83 -3.89 14.79
CA VAL A 400 -18.19 -5.23 14.67
C VAL A 400 -18.23 -5.74 13.22
N LEU A 401 -19.17 -5.28 12.39
CA LEU A 401 -19.26 -5.64 10.96
C LEU A 401 -18.39 -4.73 10.08
N MET A 402 -17.25 -4.27 10.61
CA MET A 402 -16.35 -3.37 9.87
C MET A 402 -15.75 -4.02 8.62
N PRO A 403 -15.52 -3.24 7.55
CA PRO A 403 -15.03 -3.76 6.27
C PRO A 403 -13.50 -3.86 6.17
N PHE A 404 -12.76 -3.49 7.22
CA PHE A 404 -11.31 -3.31 7.16
C PHE A 404 -10.53 -4.58 7.52
N LYS A 405 -9.50 -4.90 6.73
CA LYS A 405 -8.66 -6.08 6.90
C LYS A 405 -7.18 -5.76 6.85
N ALA A 406 -6.66 -5.39 5.67
CA ALA A 406 -5.26 -5.10 5.45
C ALA A 406 -5.06 -4.20 4.23
N GLN A 407 -4.12 -3.28 4.34
CA GLN A 407 -3.71 -2.43 3.23
C GLN A 407 -3.03 -3.23 2.14
N GLU A 408 -3.07 -2.69 0.92
CA GLU A 408 -2.42 -3.22 -0.27
C GLU A 408 -1.42 -2.20 -0.82
N ILE A 409 -0.37 -2.69 -1.46
CA ILE A 409 0.58 -1.88 -2.22
C ILE A 409 0.48 -2.34 -3.68
N GLN A 410 -0.28 -1.61 -4.49
CA GLN A 410 -0.53 -1.91 -5.90
C GLN A 410 -0.43 -0.63 -6.72
N HIS A 411 0.81 -0.17 -6.95
CA HIS A 411 1.07 0.99 -7.78
C HIS A 411 1.15 0.58 -9.25
N GLN A 412 0.62 1.41 -10.13
CA GLN A 412 0.69 1.18 -11.57
C GLN A 412 2.14 1.25 -12.06
N GLY A 413 2.55 0.27 -12.87
CA GLY A 413 3.96 0.18 -13.32
C GLY A 413 4.96 -0.10 -12.19
N GLY A 414 4.48 -0.57 -11.04
CA GLY A 414 5.32 -0.91 -9.89
C GLY A 414 6.15 -2.17 -10.10
N VAL A 415 7.28 -2.24 -9.41
CA VAL A 415 8.13 -3.43 -9.36
C VAL A 415 7.55 -4.43 -8.36
N TYR A 416 7.65 -5.72 -8.66
CA TYR A 416 7.21 -6.80 -7.78
C TYR A 416 8.15 -6.98 -6.59
N TYR A 417 7.60 -7.03 -5.36
CA TYR A 417 8.34 -7.24 -4.11
C TYR A 417 7.96 -8.52 -3.34
N GLY A 418 6.96 -9.24 -3.77
CA GLY A 418 6.44 -10.43 -3.10
C GLY A 418 4.93 -10.43 -3.07
N GLN A 419 4.37 -11.28 -2.20
CA GLN A 419 2.93 -11.37 -1.96
C GLN A 419 2.63 -10.91 -0.53
N ASN A 420 1.57 -10.15 -0.36
CA ASN A 420 1.04 -9.79 0.95
C ASN A 420 0.67 -11.06 1.72
N THR A 421 1.19 -11.23 2.93
CA THR A 421 0.97 -12.46 3.71
C THR A 421 -0.51 -12.64 4.10
N ILE A 422 -1.28 -11.53 4.19
CA ILE A 422 -2.67 -11.53 4.65
C ILE A 422 -3.63 -11.74 3.49
N SER A 423 -3.53 -10.91 2.44
CA SER A 423 -4.43 -10.95 1.28
C SER A 423 -3.97 -11.92 0.20
N LYS A 424 -2.70 -12.31 0.18
CA LYS A 424 -2.00 -13.09 -0.86
C LYS A 424 -1.83 -12.35 -2.19
N ASN A 425 -2.30 -11.12 -2.32
CA ASN A 425 -2.12 -10.29 -3.51
C ASN A 425 -0.66 -9.95 -3.75
N LEU A 426 -0.32 -9.65 -5.02
CA LEU A 426 1.01 -9.18 -5.37
C LEU A 426 1.28 -7.81 -4.76
N ILE A 427 2.49 -7.59 -4.27
CA ILE A 427 2.98 -6.29 -3.85
C ILE A 427 3.73 -5.69 -5.03
N LEU A 428 3.17 -4.62 -5.59
CA LEU A 428 3.72 -3.86 -6.70
C LEU A 428 3.95 -2.43 -6.24
N ALA A 429 5.21 -2.05 -6.03
CA ALA A 429 5.55 -0.72 -5.54
C ALA A 429 6.31 0.10 -6.59
N ASN A 430 5.90 1.35 -6.78
CA ASN A 430 6.57 2.33 -7.61
C ASN A 430 7.15 3.44 -6.72
N ARG A 431 8.43 3.34 -6.42
CA ARG A 431 9.10 4.30 -5.53
C ARG A 431 9.21 5.72 -6.11
N LYS A 432 9.02 5.87 -7.44
CA LYS A 432 9.00 7.18 -8.09
C LYS A 432 7.74 8.00 -7.74
N GLU A 433 6.67 7.33 -7.28
CA GLU A 433 5.43 7.99 -6.85
C GLU A 433 5.51 8.49 -5.40
N LEU A 434 6.49 8.03 -4.63
CA LEU A 434 6.68 8.46 -3.26
C LEU A 434 7.23 9.89 -3.18
N LEU A 435 6.89 10.60 -2.10
CA LEU A 435 7.46 11.91 -1.82
C LEU A 435 8.98 11.85 -1.66
N ASN A 436 9.49 10.73 -1.12
CA ASN A 436 10.90 10.42 -1.00
C ASN A 436 11.15 8.95 -1.39
N GLY A 437 11.58 8.74 -2.64
CA GLY A 437 11.86 7.39 -3.17
C GLY A 437 13.08 6.68 -2.57
N ASN A 438 13.84 7.32 -1.67
CA ASN A 438 14.96 6.69 -0.98
C ASN A 438 14.47 5.65 0.03
N GLY A 439 15.28 4.62 0.27
CA GLY A 439 14.88 3.52 1.13
C GLY A 439 16.01 2.72 1.72
N PHE A 440 15.65 1.73 2.56
CA PHE A 440 16.59 0.80 3.18
C PHE A 440 16.09 -0.65 3.08
N VAL A 441 17.05 -1.57 2.99
CA VAL A 441 16.84 -3.01 3.15
C VAL A 441 17.61 -3.46 4.40
N LEU A 442 16.87 -3.83 5.44
CA LEU A 442 17.38 -4.12 6.77
C LEU A 442 17.18 -5.59 7.12
N GLY A 443 18.16 -6.23 7.76
CA GLY A 443 18.00 -7.59 8.26
C GLY A 443 19.33 -8.26 8.60
N VAL A 444 19.29 -9.27 9.45
CA VAL A 444 20.48 -10.04 9.83
C VAL A 444 21.11 -10.79 8.64
N SER A 445 22.33 -11.27 8.81
CA SER A 445 22.98 -12.10 7.79
C SER A 445 22.13 -13.34 7.46
N GLY A 446 22.04 -13.69 6.17
CA GLY A 446 21.24 -14.82 5.70
C GLY A 446 19.73 -14.59 5.61
N SER A 447 19.22 -13.42 6.01
CA SER A 447 17.78 -13.08 5.91
C SER A 447 17.27 -12.86 4.47
N GLY A 448 18.16 -12.66 3.50
CA GLY A 448 17.83 -12.43 2.09
C GLY A 448 17.92 -10.98 1.62
N LYS A 449 18.67 -10.11 2.31
CA LYS A 449 18.83 -8.68 1.95
C LYS A 449 19.32 -8.49 0.51
N SER A 450 20.50 -9.06 0.19
CA SER A 450 21.10 -8.94 -1.14
C SER A 450 20.19 -9.54 -2.23
N PHE A 451 19.47 -10.63 -1.93
CA PHE A 451 18.48 -11.21 -2.83
C PHE A 451 17.31 -10.25 -3.09
N THR A 452 16.80 -9.59 -2.05
CA THR A 452 15.70 -8.60 -2.16
C THR A 452 16.11 -7.39 -2.99
N ALA A 453 17.32 -6.86 -2.77
CA ALA A 453 17.86 -5.76 -3.58
C ALA A 453 18.06 -6.18 -5.05
N LYS A 454 18.66 -7.36 -5.29
CA LYS A 454 18.86 -7.91 -6.63
C LYS A 454 17.55 -8.14 -7.37
N ARG A 455 16.48 -8.57 -6.67
CA ARG A 455 15.15 -8.72 -7.27
C ARG A 455 14.58 -7.38 -7.74
N GLU A 456 14.72 -6.31 -6.95
CA GLU A 456 14.34 -4.97 -7.39
C GLU A 456 15.13 -4.54 -8.62
N MET A 457 16.45 -4.76 -8.62
CA MET A 457 17.30 -4.46 -9.78
C MET A 457 16.87 -5.22 -11.04
N VAL A 458 16.54 -6.51 -10.93
CA VAL A 458 15.98 -7.30 -12.04
C VAL A 458 14.68 -6.68 -12.54
N GLY A 459 13.74 -6.38 -11.66
CA GLY A 459 12.48 -5.76 -12.03
C GLY A 459 12.69 -4.45 -12.81
N LEU A 460 13.56 -3.58 -12.32
CA LEU A 460 13.91 -2.30 -12.95
C LEU A 460 14.65 -2.49 -14.29
N ALA A 461 15.60 -3.39 -14.35
CA ALA A 461 16.36 -3.66 -15.58
C ALA A 461 15.46 -4.16 -16.72
N LEU A 462 14.45 -4.98 -16.38
CA LEU A 462 13.53 -5.57 -17.36
C LEU A 462 12.38 -4.60 -17.74
N SER A 463 11.93 -3.73 -16.82
CA SER A 463 10.75 -2.87 -17.02
C SER A 463 11.07 -1.45 -17.46
N THR A 464 12.24 -0.90 -17.13
CA THR A 464 12.60 0.51 -17.36
C THR A 464 13.85 0.67 -18.20
N GLU A 465 14.18 1.91 -18.56
CA GLU A 465 15.46 2.31 -19.16
C GLU A 465 16.33 3.11 -18.17
N ASP A 466 15.97 3.08 -16.89
CA ASP A 466 16.71 3.78 -15.83
C ASP A 466 18.10 3.20 -15.63
N ASP A 467 19.02 4.03 -15.15
CA ASP A 467 20.37 3.57 -14.77
C ASP A 467 20.32 2.87 -13.40
N ILE A 468 21.06 1.79 -13.26
CA ILE A 468 21.21 1.01 -12.02
C ILE A 468 22.67 0.99 -11.63
N ILE A 469 23.00 1.53 -10.46
CA ILE A 469 24.37 1.64 -9.98
C ILE A 469 24.48 0.97 -8.61
N VAL A 470 25.46 0.09 -8.45
CA VAL A 470 25.70 -0.67 -7.21
C VAL A 470 27.08 -0.35 -6.66
N ILE A 471 27.17 -0.06 -5.37
CA ILE A 471 28.42 0.00 -4.61
C ILE A 471 28.50 -1.30 -3.80
N ASP A 472 29.46 -2.17 -4.16
CA ASP A 472 29.56 -3.56 -3.70
C ASP A 472 30.89 -3.81 -2.96
N PRO A 473 30.92 -3.71 -1.63
CA PRO A 473 32.09 -4.00 -0.81
C PRO A 473 32.32 -5.50 -0.57
N GLU A 474 31.35 -6.37 -0.88
CA GLU A 474 31.41 -7.82 -0.62
C GLU A 474 31.54 -8.67 -1.91
N SER A 475 31.49 -8.04 -3.10
CA SER A 475 31.52 -8.70 -4.43
C SER A 475 30.42 -9.72 -4.66
N GLU A 476 29.20 -9.40 -4.21
CA GLU A 476 28.04 -10.29 -4.33
C GLU A 476 27.23 -10.08 -5.61
N TYR A 477 27.33 -8.91 -6.27
CA TYR A 477 26.41 -8.50 -7.35
C TYR A 477 26.93 -8.83 -8.75
N ARG A 478 28.21 -9.19 -8.92
CA ARG A 478 28.84 -9.46 -10.22
C ARG A 478 28.04 -10.40 -11.13
N PRO A 479 27.56 -11.60 -10.69
CA PRO A 479 26.85 -12.51 -11.59
C PRO A 479 25.56 -11.89 -12.14
N LEU A 480 24.86 -11.12 -11.33
CA LEU A 480 23.64 -10.43 -11.74
C LEU A 480 23.93 -9.33 -12.76
N ILE A 481 24.90 -8.48 -12.48
CA ILE A 481 25.22 -7.32 -13.32
C ILE A 481 25.69 -7.80 -14.70
N GLU A 482 26.60 -8.78 -14.76
CA GLU A 482 27.08 -9.37 -16.02
C GLU A 482 25.94 -10.07 -16.77
N GLY A 483 25.07 -10.82 -16.05
CA GLY A 483 23.90 -11.49 -16.63
C GLY A 483 22.87 -10.53 -17.23
N LEU A 484 22.76 -9.32 -16.69
CA LEU A 484 21.90 -8.25 -17.21
C LEU A 484 22.60 -7.37 -18.27
N GLY A 485 23.82 -7.74 -18.69
CA GLY A 485 24.62 -6.99 -19.68
C GLY A 485 25.20 -5.68 -19.16
N GLY A 486 25.35 -5.57 -17.85
CA GLY A 486 26.00 -4.45 -17.18
C GLY A 486 27.52 -4.61 -17.09
N GLU A 487 28.18 -3.60 -16.53
CA GLU A 487 29.61 -3.52 -16.36
C GLU A 487 30.01 -3.59 -14.87
N VAL A 488 31.07 -4.36 -14.56
CA VAL A 488 31.62 -4.45 -13.21
C VAL A 488 33.02 -3.84 -13.20
N VAL A 489 33.15 -2.75 -12.47
CA VAL A 489 34.41 -2.02 -12.28
C VAL A 489 35.03 -2.47 -10.95
N SER A 490 36.00 -3.35 -11.01
CA SER A 490 36.76 -3.80 -9.82
C SER A 490 37.89 -2.85 -9.52
N ILE A 491 37.88 -2.30 -8.30
CA ILE A 491 38.89 -1.35 -7.82
C ILE A 491 39.63 -1.97 -6.64
N SER A 492 40.96 -1.98 -6.75
CA SER A 492 41.83 -2.43 -5.65
C SER A 492 43.09 -1.56 -5.56
N ALA A 493 43.83 -1.70 -4.49
CA ALA A 493 45.11 -0.98 -4.33
C ALA A 493 46.12 -1.27 -5.45
N THR A 494 46.02 -2.43 -6.12
CA THR A 494 46.94 -2.91 -7.16
C THR A 494 46.32 -3.05 -8.54
N SER A 495 45.02 -2.72 -8.69
CA SER A 495 44.31 -2.82 -9.98
C SER A 495 44.81 -1.78 -10.98
N SER A 496 44.62 -2.08 -12.27
CA SER A 496 44.82 -1.13 -13.37
C SER A 496 43.63 -0.13 -13.51
N ASN A 497 42.52 -0.40 -12.80
CA ASN A 497 41.33 0.43 -12.83
C ASN A 497 41.43 1.55 -11.80
N HIS A 498 41.19 2.76 -12.24
CA HIS A 498 41.28 3.97 -11.42
C HIS A 498 40.07 4.83 -11.57
N ILE A 499 39.64 5.44 -10.45
CA ILE A 499 38.67 6.51 -10.41
C ILE A 499 39.32 7.73 -9.74
N ASN A 500 39.32 8.84 -10.42
CA ASN A 500 39.89 10.08 -9.89
C ASN A 500 38.96 10.69 -8.86
N ALA A 501 39.41 10.82 -7.63
CA ALA A 501 38.61 11.48 -6.55
C ALA A 501 38.28 12.95 -6.86
N MET A 502 39.03 13.56 -7.80
CA MET A 502 38.80 14.97 -8.17
C MET A 502 38.06 15.13 -9.51
N ASP A 503 37.47 14.09 -10.07
CA ASP A 503 36.63 14.25 -11.26
C ASP A 503 35.43 15.17 -10.97
N MET A 504 35.19 16.13 -11.84
CA MET A 504 34.09 17.06 -11.75
C MET A 504 33.69 17.55 -13.13
N GLU A 505 32.40 17.46 -13.45
CA GLU A 505 31.84 17.99 -14.69
C GLU A 505 31.13 19.35 -14.47
N GLN A 506 30.89 20.08 -15.56
CA GLN A 506 30.27 21.40 -15.50
C GLN A 506 28.93 21.43 -14.77
N GLY A 507 28.17 20.35 -14.82
CA GLY A 507 26.86 20.21 -14.17
C GLY A 507 26.87 19.85 -12.70
N TYR A 508 28.04 19.60 -12.10
CA TYR A 508 28.19 19.02 -10.75
C TYR A 508 27.42 19.77 -9.63
N GLY A 509 27.12 21.03 -9.76
CA GLY A 509 26.52 21.85 -8.71
C GLY A 509 25.03 22.15 -8.86
N ASP A 510 24.36 21.83 -9.96
CA ASP A 510 22.94 22.18 -10.24
C ASP A 510 22.55 23.61 -9.81
N GLY A 511 23.35 24.59 -10.20
CA GLY A 511 23.16 26.00 -9.85
C GLY A 511 23.87 26.47 -8.58
N GLU A 512 24.45 25.59 -7.78
CA GLU A 512 25.43 25.91 -6.75
C GLU A 512 26.83 25.97 -7.37
N ASN A 513 27.76 26.63 -6.68
CA ASN A 513 29.16 26.64 -7.16
C ASN A 513 29.75 25.24 -7.07
N PRO A 514 30.08 24.56 -8.19
CA PRO A 514 30.56 23.19 -8.19
C PRO A 514 31.87 23.02 -7.40
N VAL A 515 32.72 24.06 -7.35
CA VAL A 515 33.97 24.03 -6.58
C VAL A 515 33.73 23.95 -5.08
N VAL A 516 32.68 24.64 -4.57
CA VAL A 516 32.35 24.60 -3.14
C VAL A 516 31.91 23.18 -2.74
N LEU A 517 31.06 22.55 -3.53
CA LEU A 517 30.62 21.17 -3.26
C LEU A 517 31.79 20.18 -3.34
N LYS A 518 32.67 20.36 -4.32
CA LYS A 518 33.84 19.51 -4.45
C LYS A 518 34.84 19.73 -3.31
N SER A 519 34.93 20.97 -2.82
CA SER A 519 35.74 21.29 -1.65
C SER A 519 35.21 20.59 -0.38
N GLU A 520 33.88 20.56 -0.17
CA GLU A 520 33.25 19.82 0.91
C GLU A 520 33.55 18.32 0.82
N PHE A 521 33.52 17.76 -0.41
CA PHE A 521 33.91 16.39 -0.64
C PHE A 521 35.39 16.13 -0.31
N ILE A 522 36.31 16.97 -0.78
CA ILE A 522 37.77 16.84 -0.51
C ILE A 522 38.06 17.01 0.98
N LEU A 523 37.35 17.91 1.68
CA LEU A 523 37.42 18.01 3.15
C LEU A 523 37.02 16.68 3.82
N SER A 524 35.93 16.08 3.38
CA SER A 524 35.45 14.78 3.90
C SER A 524 36.49 13.68 3.63
N LEU A 525 37.08 13.68 2.44
CA LEU A 525 38.12 12.74 2.03
C LEU A 525 39.38 12.88 2.88
N CYS A 526 39.89 14.12 3.07
CA CYS A 526 41.07 14.39 3.90
C CYS A 526 40.83 13.98 5.36
N GLU A 527 39.65 14.23 5.91
CA GLU A 527 39.34 13.80 7.28
C GLU A 527 39.29 12.28 7.41
N GLN A 528 38.77 11.59 6.40
CA GLN A 528 38.76 10.13 6.35
C GLN A 528 40.20 9.56 6.31
N LEU A 529 41.11 10.21 5.56
CA LEU A 529 42.50 9.80 5.42
C LEU A 529 43.34 10.11 6.66
N MET A 530 43.10 11.22 7.32
CA MET A 530 43.85 11.68 8.50
C MET A 530 43.30 11.12 9.83
N GLY A 531 42.08 10.65 9.83
CA GLY A 531 41.34 10.19 11.01
C GLY A 531 40.40 11.22 11.58
N ALA A 532 39.25 10.74 12.09
CA ALA A 532 38.13 11.56 12.54
C ALA A 532 38.50 12.65 13.56
N GLY A 533 38.02 13.87 13.33
CA GLY A 533 38.15 15.01 14.26
C GLY A 533 39.55 15.62 14.36
N LYS A 534 40.48 15.26 13.45
CA LYS A 534 41.85 15.78 13.48
C LYS A 534 42.05 17.07 12.66
N LEU A 535 41.13 17.44 11.78
CA LEU A 535 41.25 18.66 11.01
C LEU A 535 40.89 19.92 11.81
N SER A 536 41.86 20.79 12.03
CA SER A 536 41.65 22.11 12.61
C SER A 536 40.97 23.07 11.63
N ALA A 537 40.44 24.19 12.12
CA ALA A 537 39.84 25.22 11.27
C ALA A 537 40.81 25.81 10.24
N LYS A 538 42.11 25.87 10.57
CA LYS A 538 43.16 26.35 9.65
C LYS A 538 43.37 25.38 8.52
N GLU A 539 43.49 24.07 8.81
CA GLU A 539 43.66 23.03 7.80
C GLU A 539 42.48 22.97 6.86
N LYS A 540 41.23 23.09 7.39
CA LYS A 540 40.02 23.17 6.57
C LYS A 540 40.07 24.32 5.57
N SER A 541 40.47 25.52 6.00
CA SER A 541 40.60 26.70 5.13
C SER A 541 41.69 26.50 4.06
N ILE A 542 42.77 25.81 4.39
CA ILE A 542 43.86 25.51 3.44
C ILE A 542 43.37 24.50 2.39
N ILE A 543 42.70 23.43 2.81
CA ILE A 543 42.13 22.41 1.91
C ILE A 543 41.14 23.03 0.92
N ASP A 544 40.22 23.87 1.41
CA ASP A 544 39.25 24.56 0.59
C ASP A 544 39.94 25.46 -0.46
N ARG A 545 40.90 26.30 -0.03
CA ARG A 545 41.67 27.16 -0.91
C ARG A 545 42.46 26.37 -1.97
N CYS A 546 43.17 25.30 -1.59
CA CYS A 546 43.94 24.50 -2.52
C CYS A 546 43.04 23.75 -3.52
N THR A 547 41.89 23.26 -3.06
CA THR A 547 40.90 22.67 -3.97
C THR A 547 40.44 23.66 -5.02
N ALA A 548 40.09 24.89 -4.61
CA ALA A 548 39.69 25.94 -5.57
C ALA A 548 40.79 26.30 -6.56
N LEU A 549 42.07 26.35 -6.10
CA LEU A 549 43.20 26.63 -6.96
C LEU A 549 43.42 25.53 -8.03
N CYS A 550 43.29 24.28 -7.66
CA CYS A 550 43.45 23.14 -8.59
C CYS A 550 42.46 23.20 -9.78
N TYR A 551 41.26 23.68 -9.57
CA TYR A 551 40.24 23.76 -10.63
C TYR A 551 40.30 25.02 -11.51
N GLN A 552 41.07 26.03 -11.14
CA GLN A 552 41.07 27.33 -11.87
C GLN A 552 41.35 27.19 -13.35
N ASP A 553 42.38 26.43 -13.72
CA ASP A 553 42.78 26.30 -15.14
C ASP A 553 41.79 25.41 -15.91
N TYR A 554 41.28 24.36 -15.27
CA TYR A 554 40.26 23.48 -15.85
C TYR A 554 38.95 24.22 -16.15
N ILE A 555 38.51 25.07 -15.22
CA ILE A 555 37.31 25.91 -15.40
C ILE A 555 37.54 27.00 -16.44
N ARG A 556 38.70 27.69 -16.42
CA ARG A 556 39.07 28.69 -17.43
C ARG A 556 39.13 28.09 -18.83
N GLY A 557 39.56 26.83 -18.95
CA GLY A 557 39.57 26.07 -20.20
C GLY A 557 38.18 25.61 -20.67
N GLY A 558 37.09 26.05 -20.03
CA GLY A 558 35.72 25.67 -20.39
C GLY A 558 35.37 24.20 -20.08
N TRP A 559 35.92 23.66 -19.00
CA TRP A 559 35.70 22.27 -18.59
C TRP A 559 36.21 21.21 -19.61
N THR A 560 37.21 21.62 -20.41
CA THR A 560 37.85 20.76 -21.41
C THR A 560 39.23 20.33 -20.95
N GLY A 561 39.62 19.10 -21.26
CA GLY A 561 40.92 18.55 -20.87
C GLY A 561 40.81 17.55 -19.71
N THR A 562 41.96 17.25 -19.12
CA THR A 562 42.00 16.30 -17.98
C THR A 562 41.70 17.02 -16.68
N PRO A 563 40.72 16.59 -15.90
CA PRO A 563 40.46 17.13 -14.56
C PRO A 563 41.69 17.00 -13.66
N PRO A 564 41.88 17.90 -12.66
CA PRO A 564 42.95 17.77 -11.68
C PRO A 564 42.82 16.45 -10.90
N THR A 565 43.96 15.99 -10.37
CA THR A 565 44.01 14.76 -9.55
C THR A 565 44.41 15.08 -8.11
N LEU A 566 44.32 14.10 -7.21
CA LEU A 566 44.86 14.27 -5.84
C LEU A 566 46.37 14.54 -5.81
N ARG A 567 47.10 14.20 -6.85
CA ARG A 567 48.54 14.57 -7.00
C ARG A 567 48.68 16.07 -7.23
N ASP A 568 47.83 16.65 -8.06
CA ASP A 568 47.81 18.11 -8.29
C ASP A 568 47.45 18.84 -7.01
N PHE A 569 46.48 18.31 -6.27
CA PHE A 569 46.10 18.83 -4.97
C PHE A 569 47.24 18.76 -3.94
N HIS A 570 47.95 17.64 -3.87
CA HIS A 570 49.11 17.45 -3.00
C HIS A 570 50.23 18.45 -3.37
N ALA A 571 50.51 18.60 -4.65
CA ALA A 571 51.50 19.56 -5.14
C ALA A 571 51.08 21.01 -4.77
N GLU A 572 49.82 21.34 -4.84
CA GLU A 572 49.31 22.67 -4.47
C GLU A 572 49.40 22.92 -2.96
N LEU A 573 49.18 21.91 -2.11
CA LEU A 573 49.41 22.00 -0.68
C LEU A 573 50.88 22.28 -0.34
N LEU A 574 51.82 21.63 -1.03
CA LEU A 574 53.24 21.85 -0.82
C LEU A 574 53.70 23.25 -1.27
N ARG A 575 52.96 23.95 -2.15
CA ARG A 575 53.24 25.31 -2.57
C ARG A 575 52.81 26.38 -1.56
N GLN A 576 51.92 26.01 -0.60
CA GLN A 576 51.42 26.94 0.39
C GLN A 576 52.51 27.25 1.41
N PRO A 577 52.58 28.50 1.93
CA PRO A 577 53.60 28.95 2.90
C PRO A 577 53.38 28.41 4.33
N GLU A 578 52.16 28.02 4.65
CA GLU A 578 51.80 27.63 6.03
C GLU A 578 52.33 26.22 6.39
N ALA A 579 52.75 26.03 7.65
CA ALA A 579 53.26 24.77 8.14
C ALA A 579 52.11 23.72 8.16
N GLU A 580 50.90 24.11 8.48
CA GLU A 580 49.72 23.27 8.52
C GLU A 580 49.42 22.67 7.11
N ALA A 581 49.74 23.38 6.04
CA ALA A 581 49.61 22.84 4.67
C ALA A 581 50.55 21.66 4.43
N ARG A 582 51.80 21.74 4.94
CA ARG A 582 52.78 20.65 4.85
C ARG A 582 52.38 19.45 5.70
N ASP A 583 51.78 19.71 6.86
CA ASP A 583 51.26 18.64 7.75
C ASP A 583 50.16 17.85 7.04
N VAL A 584 49.20 18.56 6.39
CA VAL A 584 48.16 17.91 5.56
C VAL A 584 48.75 17.16 4.40
N ALA A 585 49.71 17.77 3.65
CA ALA A 585 50.37 17.14 2.52
C ALA A 585 51.06 15.84 2.96
N LEU A 586 51.81 15.86 4.06
CA LEU A 586 52.51 14.67 4.60
C LEU A 586 51.52 13.59 5.04
N ALA A 587 50.38 14.00 5.64
CA ALA A 587 49.38 13.04 6.09
C ALA A 587 48.70 12.29 4.94
N ILE A 588 48.51 12.93 3.78
CA ILE A 588 47.88 12.31 2.61
C ILE A 588 48.87 11.74 1.59
N GLU A 589 50.20 11.88 1.79
CA GLU A 589 51.24 11.45 0.86
C GLU A 589 51.12 9.97 0.49
N LEU A 590 50.77 9.11 1.46
CA LEU A 590 50.58 7.67 1.24
C LEU A 590 49.51 7.40 0.14
N PHE A 591 48.52 8.25 0.06
CA PHE A 591 47.36 8.13 -0.82
C PHE A 591 47.48 8.91 -2.15
N THR A 592 48.50 9.76 -2.26
CA THR A 592 48.74 10.60 -3.44
C THR A 592 49.96 10.08 -4.21
N GLU A 593 51.11 10.01 -3.57
CA GLU A 593 52.41 9.57 -4.18
C GLU A 593 52.82 8.18 -3.72
N GLY A 594 52.35 7.72 -2.56
CA GLY A 594 52.66 6.43 -1.95
C GLY A 594 51.99 5.22 -2.62
N SER A 595 52.02 4.09 -1.91
CA SER A 595 51.53 2.80 -2.42
C SER A 595 50.00 2.68 -2.51
N LEU A 596 49.24 3.57 -1.89
CA LEU A 596 47.76 3.53 -1.88
C LEU A 596 47.14 4.61 -2.78
N ASN A 597 47.77 4.91 -3.92
CA ASN A 597 47.41 6.04 -4.80
C ASN A 597 46.35 5.71 -5.87
N THR A 598 45.52 4.72 -5.65
CA THR A 598 44.48 4.26 -6.60
C THR A 598 43.52 5.39 -7.02
N PHE A 599 43.16 6.30 -6.11
CA PHE A 599 42.23 7.41 -6.35
C PHE A 599 42.94 8.72 -6.76
N ALA A 600 44.26 8.72 -6.91
CA ALA A 600 45.06 9.88 -7.29
C ALA A 600 45.47 9.87 -8.77
N LYS A 601 44.89 8.99 -9.58
CA LYS A 601 45.15 8.86 -11.00
C LYS A 601 43.90 9.21 -11.82
N PRO A 602 44.07 9.66 -13.08
CA PRO A 602 42.93 9.90 -13.94
C PRO A 602 42.00 8.68 -14.08
N THR A 603 40.71 8.89 -14.16
CA THR A 603 39.73 7.84 -14.39
C THR A 603 39.94 7.19 -15.73
N ASN A 604 40.05 5.85 -15.76
CA ASN A 604 40.30 5.05 -16.95
C ASN A 604 39.27 3.93 -17.15
N VAL A 605 38.19 3.96 -16.39
CA VAL A 605 37.08 2.98 -16.45
C VAL A 605 35.83 3.65 -17.05
N ASN A 606 34.95 2.82 -17.65
CA ASN A 606 33.72 3.31 -18.19
C ASN A 606 32.71 3.49 -17.05
N THR A 607 32.41 4.73 -16.69
CA THR A 607 31.41 5.08 -15.68
C THR A 607 30.04 5.39 -16.27
N SER A 608 29.86 5.20 -17.61
CA SER A 608 28.62 5.57 -18.31
C SER A 608 27.69 4.40 -18.64
N ALA A 609 28.03 3.18 -18.25
CA ALA A 609 27.17 2.02 -18.46
C ALA A 609 25.84 2.17 -17.73
N ARG A 610 24.73 1.74 -18.35
CA ARG A 610 23.37 1.80 -17.77
C ARG A 610 23.27 1.00 -16.47
N ILE A 611 23.84 -0.21 -16.45
CA ILE A 611 23.90 -1.06 -15.27
C ILE A 611 25.37 -1.19 -14.90
N LEU A 612 25.73 -0.65 -13.73
CA LEU A 612 27.12 -0.51 -13.30
C LEU A 612 27.28 -0.99 -11.86
N CYS A 613 28.30 -1.80 -11.62
CA CYS A 613 28.70 -2.22 -10.29
C CYS A 613 30.15 -1.79 -10.00
N TYR A 614 30.34 -1.07 -8.91
CA TYR A 614 31.65 -0.79 -8.36
C TYR A 614 31.98 -1.86 -7.32
N ASP A 615 32.80 -2.85 -7.72
CA ASP A 615 33.33 -3.89 -6.83
C ASP A 615 34.58 -3.35 -6.13
N ILE A 616 34.44 -3.07 -4.84
CA ILE A 616 35.47 -2.43 -4.02
C ILE A 616 35.99 -3.34 -2.90
N ARG A 617 35.69 -4.64 -2.92
CA ARG A 617 36.08 -5.62 -1.89
C ARG A 617 37.61 -5.68 -1.66
N ASP A 618 38.36 -5.62 -2.72
CA ASP A 618 39.84 -5.80 -2.66
C ASP A 618 40.60 -4.50 -2.32
N LEU A 619 39.90 -3.42 -1.93
CA LEU A 619 40.54 -2.19 -1.42
C LEU A 619 41.21 -2.37 -0.05
N GLY A 620 40.82 -3.40 0.70
CA GLY A 620 41.29 -3.61 2.06
C GLY A 620 40.68 -2.64 3.07
N LYS A 621 40.78 -2.95 4.37
CA LYS A 621 40.08 -2.23 5.44
C LYS A 621 40.37 -0.72 5.55
N GLN A 622 41.59 -0.32 5.15
CA GLN A 622 41.99 1.10 5.23
C GLN A 622 41.42 1.95 4.12
N LEU A 623 41.36 1.42 2.89
CA LEU A 623 40.87 2.14 1.72
C LEU A 623 39.37 1.96 1.48
N LEU A 624 38.73 0.96 2.07
CA LEU A 624 37.34 0.65 1.79
C LEU A 624 36.40 1.85 2.08
N PRO A 625 36.45 2.54 3.23
CA PRO A 625 35.61 3.71 3.47
C PRO A 625 35.92 4.87 2.51
N VAL A 626 37.19 5.05 2.17
CA VAL A 626 37.65 6.05 1.20
C VAL A 626 37.09 5.73 -0.19
N GLY A 627 37.21 4.47 -0.60
CA GLY A 627 36.70 3.98 -1.88
C GLY A 627 35.19 4.16 -2.00
N MET A 628 34.42 3.84 -0.94
CA MET A 628 32.98 4.08 -0.90
C MET A 628 32.67 5.57 -1.08
N LEU A 629 33.40 6.46 -0.44
CA LEU A 629 33.18 7.90 -0.54
C LEU A 629 33.50 8.43 -1.95
N VAL A 630 34.62 8.00 -2.56
CA VAL A 630 35.01 8.38 -3.93
C VAL A 630 34.02 7.86 -4.97
N VAL A 631 33.62 6.60 -4.85
CA VAL A 631 32.61 6.01 -5.73
C VAL A 631 31.25 6.72 -5.58
N LEU A 632 30.87 7.06 -4.35
CA LEU A 632 29.61 7.79 -4.09
C LEU A 632 29.61 9.18 -4.74
N ASP A 633 30.73 9.90 -4.70
CA ASP A 633 30.89 11.19 -5.41
C ASP A 633 30.79 11.02 -6.93
N SER A 634 31.45 10.00 -7.49
CA SER A 634 31.34 9.66 -8.92
C SER A 634 29.91 9.32 -9.32
N VAL A 635 29.17 8.58 -8.48
CA VAL A 635 27.75 8.26 -8.68
C VAL A 635 26.90 9.52 -8.65
N PHE A 636 27.17 10.45 -7.73
CA PHE A 636 26.46 11.73 -7.68
C PHE A 636 26.63 12.54 -8.97
N ASN A 637 27.86 12.60 -9.47
CA ASN A 637 28.14 13.26 -10.76
C ASN A 637 27.31 12.61 -11.89
N ARG A 638 27.22 11.27 -11.92
CA ARG A 638 26.41 10.54 -12.89
C ARG A 638 24.90 10.85 -12.75
N ILE A 639 24.37 10.95 -11.53
CA ILE A 639 22.97 11.31 -11.28
C ILE A 639 22.64 12.67 -11.87
N VAL A 640 23.51 13.66 -11.69
CA VAL A 640 23.33 15.01 -12.22
C VAL A 640 23.30 15.00 -13.75
N CYS A 641 24.22 14.26 -14.38
CA CYS A 641 24.26 14.10 -15.84
C CYS A 641 22.98 13.40 -16.35
N ASN A 642 22.52 12.35 -15.68
CA ASN A 642 21.32 11.63 -16.07
C ASN A 642 20.05 12.49 -16.01
N ARG A 643 19.94 13.37 -15.00
CA ARG A 643 18.86 14.35 -14.92
C ARG A 643 18.80 15.23 -16.17
N ALA A 644 19.93 15.73 -16.63
CA ALA A 644 19.99 16.55 -17.84
C ALA A 644 19.50 15.79 -19.08
N LEU A 645 19.63 14.45 -19.08
CA LEU A 645 19.17 13.54 -20.14
C LEU A 645 17.71 13.05 -19.92
N GLY A 646 17.05 13.45 -18.83
CA GLY A 646 15.71 12.96 -18.46
C GLY A 646 15.66 11.50 -18.01
N ARG A 647 16.78 10.94 -17.53
CA ARG A 647 16.88 9.57 -17.04
C ARG A 647 16.87 9.52 -15.52
N ASN A 648 16.16 8.55 -14.94
CA ASN A 648 16.24 8.28 -13.51
C ASN A 648 17.42 7.36 -13.19
N THR A 649 17.89 7.41 -11.94
CA THR A 649 19.03 6.61 -11.48
C THR A 649 18.69 5.91 -10.18
N TRP A 650 18.94 4.61 -10.12
CA TRP A 650 18.77 3.79 -8.93
C TRP A 650 20.15 3.43 -8.37
N VAL A 651 20.38 3.79 -7.12
CA VAL A 651 21.68 3.59 -6.45
C VAL A 651 21.49 2.65 -5.27
N TYR A 652 22.28 1.59 -5.27
CA TYR A 652 22.31 0.60 -4.18
C TYR A 652 23.66 0.68 -3.48
N ILE A 653 23.65 0.92 -2.17
CA ILE A 653 24.85 1.03 -1.33
C ILE A 653 24.80 -0.12 -0.35
N ASP A 654 25.60 -1.16 -0.62
CA ASP A 654 25.71 -2.27 0.31
C ASP A 654 26.62 -1.92 1.47
N GLU A 655 26.35 -2.50 2.65
CA GLU A 655 27.01 -2.22 3.92
C GLU A 655 27.14 -0.71 4.22
N ILE A 656 26.02 0.03 3.97
CA ILE A 656 25.96 1.50 4.09
C ILE A 656 26.43 2.01 5.46
N TYR A 657 26.34 1.20 6.52
CA TYR A 657 26.77 1.58 7.88
C TYR A 657 28.23 2.01 7.95
N LEU A 658 29.09 1.52 7.04
CA LEU A 658 30.50 1.90 6.97
C LEU A 658 30.69 3.41 6.76
N LEU A 659 29.78 4.08 6.08
CA LEU A 659 29.83 5.52 5.84
C LEU A 659 29.41 6.35 7.06
N PHE A 660 28.75 5.75 8.04
CA PHE A 660 28.33 6.44 9.26
C PHE A 660 29.35 6.37 10.42
N GLN A 661 30.44 5.65 10.22
CA GLN A 661 31.52 5.55 11.22
C GLN A 661 32.28 6.89 11.40
N HIS A 662 32.17 7.80 10.43
CA HIS A 662 32.82 9.11 10.46
C HIS A 662 31.80 10.21 10.17
N GLU A 663 31.83 11.27 10.96
CA GLU A 663 30.83 12.36 10.95
C GLU A 663 30.74 13.05 9.57
N TYR A 664 31.88 13.33 8.92
CA TYR A 664 31.89 14.00 7.61
C TYR A 664 31.33 13.11 6.51
N SER A 665 31.69 11.84 6.48
CA SER A 665 31.13 10.89 5.52
C SER A 665 29.62 10.75 5.70
N ALA A 666 29.15 10.70 6.96
CA ALA A 666 27.74 10.67 7.28
C ALA A 666 27.00 11.93 6.82
N ASN A 667 27.60 13.12 7.03
CA ASN A 667 27.03 14.40 6.60
C ASN A 667 27.04 14.56 5.07
N PHE A 668 28.11 14.10 4.40
CA PHE A 668 28.16 14.09 2.95
C PHE A 668 27.07 13.19 2.36
N LEU A 669 26.95 11.96 2.86
CA LEU A 669 25.90 11.03 2.46
C LEU A 669 24.50 11.60 2.73
N PHE A 670 24.27 12.24 3.87
CA PHE A 670 23.00 12.85 4.21
C PHE A 670 22.61 13.99 3.27
N THR A 671 23.59 14.84 2.94
CA THR A 671 23.38 15.94 1.98
C THR A 671 23.02 15.40 0.60
N LEU A 672 23.75 14.36 0.16
CA LEU A 672 23.48 13.66 -1.08
C LEU A 672 22.09 13.00 -1.05
N TRP A 673 21.74 12.28 0.01
CA TRP A 673 20.46 11.60 0.18
C TRP A 673 19.26 12.54 0.06
N LYS A 674 19.39 13.78 0.57
CA LYS A 674 18.37 14.83 0.41
C LYS A 674 18.30 15.38 -1.00
N ARG A 675 19.45 15.52 -1.68
CA ARG A 675 19.56 16.14 -3.01
C ARG A 675 19.10 15.22 -4.12
N VAL A 676 19.42 13.92 -4.06
CA VAL A 676 19.14 12.95 -5.14
C VAL A 676 17.68 12.89 -5.55
N ARG A 677 16.77 13.13 -4.60
CA ARG A 677 15.34 13.27 -4.90
C ARG A 677 15.04 14.31 -5.98
N LYS A 678 15.69 15.49 -5.92
CA LYS A 678 15.49 16.54 -6.91
C LYS A 678 16.01 16.17 -8.31
N TYR A 679 16.88 15.16 -8.37
CA TYR A 679 17.51 14.69 -9.60
C TYR A 679 16.85 13.43 -10.18
N GLY A 680 15.71 13.02 -9.67
CA GLY A 680 15.04 11.80 -10.12
C GLY A 680 15.79 10.51 -9.77
N ALA A 681 16.57 10.53 -8.68
CA ALA A 681 17.27 9.33 -8.23
C ALA A 681 16.65 8.75 -6.96
N CYS A 682 16.74 7.42 -6.84
CA CYS A 682 16.32 6.63 -5.69
C CYS A 682 17.53 5.91 -5.12
N CYS A 683 17.93 6.26 -3.89
CA CYS A 683 19.01 5.58 -3.18
C CYS A 683 18.48 4.51 -2.24
N THR A 684 19.16 3.37 -2.18
CA THR A 684 18.84 2.25 -1.28
C THR A 684 20.06 1.89 -0.44
N GLY A 685 19.97 2.06 0.87
CA GLY A 685 20.97 1.58 1.81
C GLY A 685 20.66 0.15 2.23
N ILE A 686 21.65 -0.74 2.17
CA ILE A 686 21.54 -2.13 2.58
C ILE A 686 22.46 -2.34 3.77
N THR A 687 21.99 -2.96 4.84
CA THR A 687 22.83 -3.24 6.01
C THR A 687 22.31 -4.42 6.82
N GLN A 688 23.25 -5.14 7.44
CA GLN A 688 22.97 -6.17 8.45
C GLN A 688 23.13 -5.64 9.88
N ASN A 689 23.81 -4.51 10.06
CA ASN A 689 24.09 -3.91 11.37
C ASN A 689 23.16 -2.73 11.59
N VAL A 690 21.95 -3.00 12.03
CA VAL A 690 20.96 -1.96 12.30
C VAL A 690 21.32 -1.17 13.56
N ASP A 691 21.87 -1.83 14.58
CA ASP A 691 22.33 -1.16 15.80
C ASP A 691 23.41 -0.12 15.52
N ASP A 692 24.47 -0.50 14.75
CA ASP A 692 25.52 0.44 14.35
C ASP A 692 24.96 1.62 13.55
N LEU A 693 23.97 1.36 12.67
CA LEU A 693 23.29 2.40 11.92
C LEU A 693 22.51 3.36 12.85
N LEU A 694 21.81 2.82 13.85
CA LEU A 694 20.98 3.60 14.77
C LEU A 694 21.79 4.37 15.82
N GLN A 695 23.07 4.08 16.02
CA GLN A 695 23.95 4.90 16.86
C GLN A 695 24.23 6.28 16.23
N SER A 696 24.19 6.40 14.90
CA SER A 696 24.34 7.67 14.21
C SER A 696 23.02 8.45 14.19
N HIS A 697 23.04 9.69 14.73
CA HIS A 697 21.88 10.59 14.64
C HIS A 697 21.49 10.89 13.17
N THR A 698 22.46 11.05 12.32
CA THR A 698 22.28 11.28 10.88
C THR A 698 21.57 10.10 10.21
N ALA A 699 22.02 8.87 10.50
CA ALA A 699 21.42 7.66 9.96
C ALA A 699 19.99 7.44 10.48
N ARG A 700 19.73 7.69 11.76
CA ARG A 700 18.34 7.67 12.31
C ARG A 700 17.42 8.63 11.57
N THR A 701 17.91 9.84 11.29
CA THR A 701 17.15 10.85 10.55
C THR A 701 16.88 10.40 9.10
N MET A 702 17.86 9.80 8.45
CA MET A 702 17.70 9.26 7.09
C MET A 702 16.67 8.13 7.07
N LEU A 703 16.76 7.20 8.00
CA LEU A 703 15.84 6.06 8.12
C LEU A 703 14.40 6.52 8.40
N ALA A 704 14.21 7.44 9.37
CA ALA A 704 12.90 7.97 9.72
C ALA A 704 12.22 8.73 8.56
N ASN A 705 13.00 9.43 7.75
CA ASN A 705 12.52 10.18 6.58
C ASN A 705 12.41 9.34 5.30
N SER A 706 12.80 8.07 5.32
CA SER A 706 12.69 7.19 4.16
C SER A 706 11.29 6.60 4.08
N GLU A 707 10.67 6.72 2.93
CA GLU A 707 9.31 6.22 2.71
C GLU A 707 9.28 4.77 2.21
N PHE A 708 10.44 4.22 1.83
CA PHE A 708 10.53 2.84 1.39
C PHE A 708 11.48 2.04 2.28
N LEU A 709 10.95 1.05 3.00
CA LEU A 709 11.74 0.19 3.88
C LEU A 709 11.35 -1.27 3.69
N VAL A 710 12.35 -2.13 3.52
CA VAL A 710 12.18 -3.58 3.58
C VAL A 710 12.87 -4.09 4.83
N MET A 711 12.09 -4.60 5.76
CA MET A 711 12.57 -5.15 7.03
C MET A 711 12.41 -6.67 6.98
N LEU A 712 13.51 -7.38 6.88
CA LEU A 712 13.59 -8.83 6.95
C LEU A 712 13.78 -9.27 8.41
N ASN A 713 14.21 -10.53 8.64
CA ASN A 713 14.48 -11.01 9.99
C ASN A 713 15.48 -10.09 10.72
N GLN A 714 15.15 -9.67 11.94
CA GLN A 714 15.94 -8.74 12.76
C GLN A 714 16.47 -9.43 14.03
N ALA A 715 17.61 -8.96 14.54
CA ALA A 715 18.07 -9.30 15.88
C ALA A 715 17.12 -8.73 16.95
N ALA A 716 17.11 -9.31 18.15
CA ALA A 716 16.18 -8.91 19.20
C ALA A 716 16.34 -7.44 19.63
N THR A 717 17.59 -6.97 19.74
CA THR A 717 17.93 -5.58 20.09
C THR A 717 17.46 -4.59 19.03
N ASP A 718 17.78 -4.87 17.78
CA ASP A 718 17.51 -4.01 16.62
C ASP A 718 16.01 -3.84 16.38
N ARG A 719 15.26 -4.92 16.60
CA ARG A 719 13.81 -4.97 16.45
C ARG A 719 13.08 -3.96 17.34
N GLU A 720 13.47 -3.87 18.63
CA GLU A 720 12.84 -2.98 19.59
C GLU A 720 13.10 -1.50 19.25
N GLU A 721 14.33 -1.18 18.82
CA GLU A 721 14.66 0.17 18.40
C GLU A 721 13.97 0.59 17.10
N LEU A 722 13.91 -0.33 16.11
CA LEU A 722 13.16 -0.10 14.87
C LEU A 722 11.66 0.09 15.15
N ALA A 723 11.09 -0.70 16.07
CA ALA A 723 9.69 -0.57 16.44
C ALA A 723 9.36 0.81 16.97
N LYS A 724 10.20 1.33 17.87
CA LYS A 724 10.04 2.68 18.43
C LYS A 724 10.22 3.78 17.37
N LEU A 725 11.22 3.63 16.51
CA LEU A 725 11.53 4.63 15.47
C LEU A 725 10.46 4.73 14.39
N LEU A 726 9.92 3.58 13.98
CA LEU A 726 8.99 3.47 12.84
C LEU A 726 7.53 3.29 13.28
N ASN A 727 7.25 3.29 14.57
CA ASN A 727 5.93 3.05 15.16
C ASN A 727 5.30 1.72 14.69
N ILE A 728 6.07 0.63 14.80
CA ILE A 728 5.65 -0.72 14.40
C ILE A 728 5.01 -1.41 15.60
N SER A 729 3.82 -1.99 15.42
CA SER A 729 3.10 -2.72 16.46
C SER A 729 3.75 -4.07 16.81
N ASP A 730 3.48 -4.61 18.02
CA ASP A 730 3.98 -5.93 18.43
C ASP A 730 3.54 -7.06 17.49
N ASN A 731 2.31 -6.98 16.95
CA ASN A 731 1.83 -7.93 15.96
C ASN A 731 2.63 -7.86 14.66
N GLN A 732 2.96 -6.66 14.19
CA GLN A 732 3.81 -6.46 13.01
C GLN A 732 5.23 -6.96 13.28
N LEU A 733 5.77 -6.77 14.50
CA LEU A 733 7.08 -7.27 14.89
C LEU A 733 7.23 -8.79 14.74
N SER A 734 6.14 -9.54 14.89
CA SER A 734 6.15 -11.00 14.69
C SER A 734 6.59 -11.41 13.28
N TYR A 735 6.37 -10.56 12.28
CA TYR A 735 6.74 -10.81 10.87
C TYR A 735 8.23 -10.57 10.56
N ILE A 736 8.98 -9.99 11.50
CA ILE A 736 10.44 -9.79 11.39
C ILE A 736 11.22 -10.47 12.54
N THR A 737 10.55 -11.38 13.26
CA THR A 737 11.10 -12.09 14.42
C THR A 737 11.22 -13.57 14.11
N ASN A 738 12.43 -14.09 14.04
CA ASN A 738 12.72 -15.52 13.80
C ASN A 738 11.97 -16.09 12.59
N VAL A 739 11.90 -15.32 11.51
CA VAL A 739 11.23 -15.72 10.27
C VAL A 739 12.22 -16.25 9.24
N ASP A 740 11.72 -17.09 8.33
CA ASP A 740 12.50 -17.62 7.22
C ASP A 740 12.95 -16.51 6.26
N SER A 741 14.01 -16.78 5.49
CA SER A 741 14.45 -15.86 4.44
C SER A 741 13.35 -15.60 3.40
N GLY A 742 13.25 -14.35 2.91
CA GLY A 742 12.20 -13.92 2.00
C GLY A 742 10.87 -13.58 2.67
N ARG A 743 10.83 -13.45 3.98
CA ARG A 743 9.68 -12.94 4.75
C ARG A 743 10.06 -11.70 5.53
N GLY A 744 9.09 -10.80 5.72
CA GLY A 744 9.33 -9.57 6.44
C GLY A 744 8.18 -8.59 6.37
N LEU A 745 8.50 -7.33 6.64
CA LEU A 745 7.62 -6.18 6.48
C LEU A 745 8.15 -5.26 5.36
N ILE A 746 7.26 -4.73 4.56
CA ILE A 746 7.55 -3.68 3.59
C ILE A 746 6.74 -2.45 3.95
N LYS A 747 7.42 -1.31 4.08
CA LYS A 747 6.84 0.02 4.22
C LYS A 747 6.95 0.74 2.88
N CYS A 748 5.84 1.29 2.40
CA CYS A 748 5.79 2.09 1.18
C CYS A 748 4.86 3.29 1.45
N GLY A 749 5.45 4.48 1.62
CA GLY A 749 4.75 5.66 2.14
C GLY A 749 4.29 5.44 3.57
N SER A 750 3.01 5.64 3.85
CA SER A 750 2.38 5.35 5.14
C SER A 750 2.00 3.89 5.34
N THR A 751 1.95 3.10 4.26
CA THR A 751 1.49 1.70 4.28
C THR A 751 2.59 0.75 4.72
N ILE A 752 2.31 -0.11 5.71
CA ILE A 752 3.20 -1.18 6.16
C ILE A 752 2.47 -2.52 6.03
N VAL A 753 2.99 -3.43 5.22
CA VAL A 753 2.38 -4.75 5.00
C VAL A 753 3.38 -5.88 5.22
N PRO A 754 2.95 -7.02 5.78
CA PRO A 754 3.78 -8.20 5.84
C PRO A 754 3.84 -8.88 4.47
N PHE A 755 5.03 -9.34 4.08
CA PHE A 755 5.22 -9.96 2.79
C PHE A 755 5.92 -11.31 2.89
N VAL A 756 5.73 -12.10 1.84
CA VAL A 756 6.45 -13.33 1.57
C VAL A 756 6.87 -13.37 0.10
N ASP A 757 8.12 -13.68 -0.14
CA ASP A 757 8.65 -13.85 -1.49
C ASP A 757 9.32 -15.22 -1.64
N HIS A 758 8.64 -16.12 -2.36
CA HIS A 758 9.17 -17.41 -2.79
C HIS A 758 9.46 -17.33 -4.29
N PHE A 759 10.63 -16.81 -4.64
CA PHE A 759 11.03 -16.71 -6.03
C PHE A 759 11.31 -18.12 -6.60
N PRO A 760 10.82 -18.46 -7.82
CA PRO A 760 11.06 -19.77 -8.43
C PRO A 760 12.54 -19.97 -8.77
N LYS A 761 13.04 -21.22 -8.66
CA LYS A 761 14.42 -21.56 -8.99
C LYS A 761 14.62 -21.67 -10.51
N ASN A 762 14.60 -20.53 -11.18
CA ASN A 762 14.85 -20.38 -12.62
C ASN A 762 16.23 -19.72 -12.87
N LYS A 763 16.53 -19.34 -14.12
CA LYS A 763 17.81 -18.69 -14.46
C LYS A 763 17.98 -17.34 -13.74
N LEU A 764 16.91 -16.56 -13.60
CA LEU A 764 16.98 -15.30 -12.83
C LEU A 764 17.30 -15.55 -11.36
N TYR A 765 16.75 -16.60 -10.75
CA TYR A 765 17.12 -16.98 -9.38
C TYR A 765 18.60 -17.28 -9.26
N GLN A 766 19.19 -17.98 -10.24
CA GLN A 766 20.63 -18.32 -10.24
C GLN A 766 21.53 -17.08 -10.27
N LEU A 767 21.11 -16.02 -10.98
CA LEU A 767 21.82 -14.74 -11.00
C LEU A 767 21.73 -13.98 -9.66
N MET A 768 20.65 -14.18 -8.92
CA MET A 768 20.38 -13.44 -7.68
C MET A 768 20.89 -14.15 -6.43
N THR A 769 20.95 -15.50 -6.43
CA THR A 769 21.31 -16.27 -5.24
C THR A 769 22.76 -16.11 -4.85
N THR A 770 23.03 -16.06 -3.54
CA THR A 770 24.39 -16.12 -2.96
C THR A 770 24.62 -17.44 -2.21
N LYS A 771 23.64 -18.36 -2.23
CA LYS A 771 23.72 -19.64 -1.50
C LYS A 771 24.59 -20.62 -2.29
N PRO A 772 25.71 -21.13 -1.71
CA PRO A 772 26.60 -22.07 -2.41
C PRO A 772 25.91 -23.36 -2.88
N ALA A 773 24.94 -23.85 -2.11
CA ALA A 773 24.17 -25.05 -2.46
C ALA A 773 23.32 -24.87 -3.74
N ASP A 774 22.79 -23.68 -3.98
CA ASP A 774 21.98 -23.38 -5.16
C ASP A 774 22.83 -23.04 -6.38
N LEU A 775 24.07 -22.54 -6.19
CA LEU A 775 25.06 -22.29 -7.25
C LEU A 775 25.66 -23.58 -7.83
N ASN A 776 25.79 -24.64 -7.01
CA ASN A 776 26.33 -25.93 -7.42
C ASN A 776 25.29 -26.89 -8.02
N ALA A 777 24.00 -26.54 -8.03
CA ALA A 777 22.93 -27.36 -8.57
C ALA A 777 22.59 -27.04 -10.05
N ALA A 778 23.40 -26.20 -10.70
CA ALA A 778 23.29 -25.81 -12.11
C ALA A 778 24.29 -26.64 -13.00
#